data_9da00b384e38612121c6a78d2548e6b7
#
_entry.id   9da00b384e38612121c6a78d2548e6b7
#
_cell.length_a   1.000
_cell.length_b   1.000
_cell.length_c   1.000
_cell.angle_alpha   90.00
_cell.angle_beta   90.00
_cell.angle_gamma   90.00
#
_symmetry.space_group_name_H-M   'P 1'
#
loop_
_entity.id
_entity.type
_entity.pdbx_description
1 polymer ?
#
loop_
_entity_poly.entity_id
_entity_poly.type
_entity_poly.pdbx_seq_one_letter_code
_entity_poly.pdbx_strand_id
1 'polypeptide(L)'
;VWSNGTNLGPTAAESEFTLNPLSSTNLPLAGRLKHQSDDRDLEVLSNIFTNVVHGETIPLTIQGEYAGPSEVTWLNEGIKSLKVNTILPAKHFSVIKAIDINQLTLMFSKKAPWEPKASSNNTQAPFYLPFGFPINIKQTGGGFIENYKSTDIAVLNIPYSPAQTQVRARILTLEFKNSPMSAYSSKHAQFSQFIADTTKQDCVKFQLHGKANAKADTAAGYVTVSDISFSVETSLLGIQNLNARPVFVANLDVKHGFKDYLLITVNSFMYNPSHISVGTGDVSFNLEFQNHMIGTVDIHDLVLEPGLNKKFTNVKYHPHGAANIAAGQTMLENYVQGIESTTKIHGTKDTTDIASLKQAMSGIDLMVKIPPLHKLIILEDRLVIPKNIDKTHIAQASFQLANPFTASINLIKVDAKASYKGIFLGQINDDLSKNPIRANGHQTITSRTLPIKMDLNPKNLIRFIKQAAADTGTDLGPLEHEFDLVMAMKNTETSIKAMPDSSPPNCHSGHQFDVFGAVFSLLKGLKVTLDIKSTVKIDDYKTDLNFKQEPVPTDTDDTALYLIGPVGKPIVQRIVNEAVLAFSVANATNLRNDGFDVSLRGKLVNTGPFDAQIEFPEGVSVTWSGKDIAKVYLPPVCAKADEGVPNYNTKGQLKIIDHKAFTEFSTYILHNRQFKWTIHSNKLRVRALNIIFRDVHISKDLTFDAFNGLPGGKITNFDIPGETKDSLKIT
;
A
#
# COMPACT_ATOMS: atom_id res chain seq x y z
N VAL A 1 75.04 34.18 18.63
CA VAL A 1 73.79 34.88 19.00
C VAL A 1 73.15 34.22 20.22
N TRP A 2 72.75 34.96 21.19
CA TRP A 2 72.26 34.50 22.46
C TRP A 2 70.87 35.19 22.73
N SER A 3 70.00 34.47 23.38
CA SER A 3 68.75 35.05 23.97
C SER A 3 68.51 34.42 25.34
N ASN A 4 68.28 35.22 26.36
CA ASN A 4 68.01 34.80 27.75
C ASN A 4 68.99 33.72 28.27
N GLY A 5 70.30 33.85 27.93
CA GLY A 5 71.35 32.92 28.36
C GLY A 5 71.47 31.66 27.52
N THR A 6 70.69 31.45 26.50
CA THR A 6 70.76 30.31 25.56
C THR A 6 71.50 30.69 24.31
N ASN A 7 72.49 29.86 23.90
CA ASN A 7 73.23 30.03 22.64
C ASN A 7 72.36 29.53 21.46
N LEU A 8 71.85 30.45 20.67
CA LEU A 8 71.01 30.17 19.52
C LEU A 8 71.77 29.69 18.29
N GLY A 9 73.09 29.96 18.21
CA GLY A 9 73.94 29.54 17.12
C GLY A 9 74.90 30.61 16.60
N PRO A 10 75.82 30.26 15.72
CA PRO A 10 76.70 31.19 15.14
C PRO A 10 76.11 32.06 14.05
N THR A 11 76.60 33.29 13.92
CA THR A 11 76.37 34.16 12.78
C THR A 11 77.63 34.80 12.29
N ALA A 12 77.74 35.12 11.01
CA ALA A 12 78.85 35.76 10.40
C ALA A 12 78.40 36.85 9.42
N ALA A 13 79.25 37.79 9.17
CA ALA A 13 79.04 38.77 8.10
C ALA A 13 79.09 38.03 6.73
N GLU A 14 78.16 38.37 5.83
CA GLU A 14 78.09 37.77 4.50
C GLU A 14 79.18 38.24 3.55
N SER A 15 79.83 39.38 3.89
CA SER A 15 80.94 39.97 3.12
C SER A 15 81.92 40.71 4.04
N GLU A 16 83.09 41.05 3.55
CA GLU A 16 84.07 41.94 4.23
C GLU A 16 83.39 43.30 4.40
N PHE A 17 83.64 43.93 5.52
CA PHE A 17 83.09 45.21 5.85
C PHE A 17 84.08 46.14 6.54
N THR A 18 83.88 47.45 6.40
CA THR A 18 84.73 48.45 7.04
C THR A 18 83.90 49.16 8.12
N LEU A 19 84.43 49.19 9.31
CA LEU A 19 83.86 50.01 10.42
C LEU A 19 84.43 51.41 10.33
N ASN A 20 83.59 52.39 10.12
CA ASN A 20 83.92 53.80 10.13
C ASN A 20 83.67 54.41 11.51
N PRO A 21 84.63 55.12 12.10
CA PRO A 21 84.38 55.75 13.41
C PRO A 21 83.17 56.73 13.38
N LEU A 22 82.37 56.68 14.42
CA LEU A 22 81.23 57.57 14.61
C LEU A 22 80.15 57.54 13.49
N SER A 23 80.09 56.43 12.71
CA SER A 23 79.13 56.27 11.64
C SER A 23 78.38 54.93 11.75
N SER A 24 77.20 54.85 11.09
CA SER A 24 76.44 53.63 11.00
C SER A 24 76.94 52.77 9.85
N THR A 25 77.14 51.46 10.08
CA THR A 25 77.51 50.48 9.05
C THR A 25 76.39 49.45 8.97
N ASN A 26 75.79 49.29 7.78
CA ASN A 26 74.83 48.16 7.52
C ASN A 26 75.70 46.90 7.34
N LEU A 27 75.46 45.93 8.23
CA LEU A 27 76.15 44.67 8.22
C LEU A 27 75.13 43.52 7.94
N PRO A 28 75.14 42.96 6.72
CA PRO A 28 74.37 41.79 6.45
C PRO A 28 74.99 40.60 7.18
N LEU A 29 74.13 39.95 8.02
CA LEU A 29 74.57 38.79 8.81
C LEU A 29 73.78 37.55 8.33
N ALA A 30 74.46 36.45 8.09
CA ALA A 30 73.95 35.13 7.93
C ALA A 30 74.30 34.23 9.10
N GLY A 31 73.40 33.38 9.51
CA GLY A 31 73.62 32.49 10.65
C GLY A 31 72.79 31.17 10.53
N ARG A 32 73.07 30.30 11.46
CA ARG A 32 72.32 29.02 11.60
C ARG A 32 71.85 28.92 13.03
N LEU A 33 70.54 28.69 13.21
CA LEU A 33 70.05 28.30 14.51
C LEU A 33 70.56 26.89 14.87
N LYS A 34 71.14 26.75 16.02
CA LYS A 34 71.68 25.51 16.56
C LYS A 34 70.47 24.66 17.03
N HIS A 35 70.52 23.36 16.81
CA HIS A 35 69.57 22.43 17.38
C HIS A 35 69.62 22.47 18.90
N GLN A 36 68.55 22.69 19.56
CA GLN A 36 68.34 22.68 21.00
C GLN A 36 67.74 21.37 21.44
N SER A 37 68.23 20.80 22.53
CA SER A 37 67.70 19.55 23.10
C SER A 37 67.47 19.62 24.61
N ASP A 38 68.01 20.64 25.28
CA ASP A 38 67.77 20.91 26.70
C ASP A 38 66.45 21.63 26.89
N ASP A 39 65.66 21.28 27.91
CA ASP A 39 64.32 21.80 28.15
C ASP A 39 64.32 23.31 28.32
N ARG A 40 65.34 23.89 29.00
CA ARG A 40 65.46 25.33 29.19
C ARG A 40 65.72 26.06 27.89
N ASP A 41 66.60 25.50 27.07
CA ASP A 41 66.94 26.08 25.77
C ASP A 41 65.80 25.96 24.77
N LEU A 42 64.99 24.84 24.82
CA LEU A 42 63.77 24.70 24.09
C LEU A 42 62.66 25.66 24.53
N GLU A 43 62.58 25.97 25.83
CA GLU A 43 61.67 27.00 26.34
C GLU A 43 62.01 28.40 25.79
N VAL A 44 63.29 28.79 25.81
CA VAL A 44 63.75 30.05 25.23
C VAL A 44 63.46 30.11 23.74
N LEU A 45 63.73 29.03 23.01
CA LEU A 45 63.43 28.91 21.59
C LEU A 45 61.92 29.05 21.33
N SER A 46 61.09 28.37 22.13
CA SER A 46 59.62 28.44 22.07
C SER A 46 59.11 29.88 22.30
N ASN A 47 59.69 30.59 23.28
CA ASN A 47 59.34 31.98 23.53
C ASN A 47 59.74 32.91 22.37
N ILE A 48 60.88 32.66 21.71
CA ILE A 48 61.27 33.40 20.50
C ILE A 48 60.23 33.20 19.38
N PHE A 49 59.84 31.97 19.10
CA PHE A 49 58.81 31.68 18.07
C PHE A 49 57.45 32.27 18.45
N THR A 50 57.07 32.21 19.70
CA THR A 50 55.82 32.81 20.21
C THR A 50 55.82 34.33 20.02
N ASN A 51 56.92 35.03 20.42
CA ASN A 51 57.04 36.49 20.26
C ASN A 51 57.06 36.89 18.77
N VAL A 52 57.71 36.12 17.90
CA VAL A 52 57.62 36.36 16.44
C VAL A 52 56.19 36.28 15.95
N VAL A 53 55.45 35.25 16.38
CA VAL A 53 54.06 35.05 15.97
C VAL A 53 53.15 36.16 16.52
N HIS A 54 53.43 36.67 17.71
CA HIS A 54 52.67 37.78 18.31
C HIS A 54 53.05 39.16 17.71
N GLY A 55 54.13 39.22 16.93
CA GLY A 55 54.65 40.47 16.41
C GLY A 55 55.31 41.29 17.51
N GLU A 56 55.95 40.65 18.47
CA GLU A 56 56.65 41.26 19.57
C GLU A 56 58.17 41.31 19.27
N THR A 57 58.85 42.26 19.89
CA THR A 57 60.30 42.41 19.77
C THR A 57 61.05 41.33 20.56
N ILE A 58 62.15 40.81 20.01
CA ILE A 58 62.96 39.79 20.66
C ILE A 58 64.30 40.37 21.02
N PRO A 59 64.71 40.40 22.30
CA PRO A 59 66.01 40.81 22.72
C PRO A 59 67.06 39.73 22.37
N LEU A 60 68.10 40.14 21.68
CA LEU A 60 69.22 39.29 21.29
C LEU A 60 70.54 39.90 21.77
N THR A 61 71.46 39.05 22.10
CA THR A 61 72.82 39.46 22.37
C THR A 61 73.78 38.79 21.34
N ILE A 62 74.52 39.57 20.59
CA ILE A 62 75.50 39.11 19.69
C ILE A 62 76.87 39.21 20.40
N GLN A 63 77.52 38.07 20.57
CA GLN A 63 78.87 38.00 21.14
C GLN A 63 79.84 37.75 20.06
N GLY A 64 80.94 38.50 19.97
CA GLY A 64 82.00 38.29 19.05
C GLY A 64 82.77 37.00 19.35
N GLU A 65 83.22 36.33 18.32
CA GLU A 65 83.98 35.13 18.48
C GLU A 65 85.38 35.22 17.78
N TYR A 66 85.37 35.60 16.52
CA TYR A 66 86.60 35.88 15.77
C TYR A 66 86.36 36.76 14.55
N ALA A 67 87.42 37.38 13.99
CA ALA A 67 87.36 38.06 12.71
C ALA A 67 88.19 37.26 11.69
N GLY A 68 87.46 36.70 10.66
CA GLY A 68 88.09 35.96 9.59
C GLY A 68 88.36 36.82 8.38
N PRO A 69 89.15 36.36 7.37
CA PRO A 69 89.83 35.09 7.31
C PRO A 69 91.25 35.07 7.92
N SER A 70 91.73 36.19 8.47
CA SER A 70 93.03 36.28 9.08
C SER A 70 92.99 35.93 10.57
N GLU A 71 93.79 34.93 10.98
CA GLU A 71 93.93 34.50 12.37
C GLU A 71 94.74 35.51 13.22
N VAL A 72 94.36 36.76 13.25
CA VAL A 72 94.97 37.79 14.02
C VAL A 72 94.57 37.70 15.49
N THR A 73 95.41 37.10 16.32
CA THR A 73 95.12 36.75 17.72
C THR A 73 94.61 37.92 18.55
N TRP A 74 95.30 39.09 18.50
CA TRP A 74 94.85 40.24 19.28
C TRP A 74 93.53 40.83 18.84
N LEU A 75 93.18 40.74 17.55
CA LEU A 75 91.91 41.20 17.03
C LEU A 75 90.77 40.24 17.48
N ASN A 76 91.01 38.95 17.41
CA ASN A 76 90.05 37.97 17.89
C ASN A 76 89.79 38.09 19.39
N GLU A 77 90.80 38.35 20.20
CA GLU A 77 90.60 38.60 21.64
C GLU A 77 89.82 39.89 21.89
N GLY A 78 90.06 40.92 21.09
CA GLY A 78 89.24 42.14 21.13
C GLY A 78 87.77 41.91 20.74
N ILE A 79 87.52 41.14 19.70
CA ILE A 79 86.22 40.82 19.25
C ILE A 79 85.49 39.94 20.24
N LYS A 80 86.12 38.96 20.91
CA LYS A 80 85.52 38.14 21.96
C LYS A 80 84.96 38.99 23.15
N SER A 81 85.54 40.15 23.39
CA SER A 81 85.10 41.06 24.43
C SER A 81 83.86 41.83 24.06
N LEU A 82 83.46 41.87 22.77
CA LEU A 82 82.32 42.59 22.29
C LEU A 82 80.99 41.80 22.58
N LYS A 83 80.13 42.47 23.28
CA LYS A 83 78.75 42.03 23.48
C LYS A 83 77.83 43.17 23.02
N VAL A 84 77.04 42.88 21.94
CA VAL A 84 76.11 43.83 21.38
C VAL A 84 74.67 43.36 21.71
N ASN A 85 73.96 44.14 22.52
CA ASN A 85 72.57 43.90 22.73
C ASN A 85 71.78 44.56 21.60
N THR A 86 70.94 43.77 20.96
CA THR A 86 70.06 44.20 19.83
C THR A 86 68.66 43.67 19.99
N ILE A 87 67.78 44.12 19.14
CA ILE A 87 66.38 43.72 19.16
C ILE A 87 66.04 43.24 17.75
N LEU A 88 65.49 42.02 17.63
CA LEU A 88 64.81 41.59 16.40
C LEU A 88 63.47 42.37 16.36
N PRO A 89 63.25 43.19 15.31
CA PRO A 89 62.06 44.04 15.24
C PRO A 89 60.76 43.25 15.09
N ALA A 90 59.73 43.74 15.72
CA ALA A 90 58.38 43.20 15.58
C ALA A 90 57.84 43.29 14.15
N LYS A 91 57.16 42.27 13.71
CA LYS A 91 56.44 42.24 12.42
C LYS A 91 55.13 41.52 12.59
N HIS A 92 54.02 42.24 12.42
CA HIS A 92 52.68 41.65 12.51
C HIS A 92 52.32 40.86 11.22
N PHE A 93 51.84 39.66 11.37
CA PHE A 93 51.28 38.86 10.29
C PHE A 93 50.20 37.90 10.83
N SER A 94 49.22 37.61 10.00
CA SER A 94 48.18 36.60 10.34
C SER A 94 48.74 35.18 10.04
N VAL A 95 48.84 34.36 11.05
CA VAL A 95 49.33 32.98 10.95
C VAL A 95 48.29 32.06 10.31
N ILE A 96 47.07 32.03 10.86
CA ILE A 96 45.96 31.21 10.40
C ILE A 96 45.17 31.97 9.34
N LYS A 97 45.12 31.48 8.12
CA LYS A 97 44.48 32.15 6.97
C LYS A 97 43.03 31.75 6.76
N ALA A 98 42.67 30.53 7.06
CA ALA A 98 41.36 29.98 6.99
C ALA A 98 41.23 28.77 7.93
N ILE A 99 40.02 28.36 8.23
CA ILE A 99 39.71 27.09 8.88
C ILE A 99 38.55 26.47 8.11
N ASP A 100 38.86 25.34 7.46
CA ASP A 100 37.91 24.58 6.66
C ASP A 100 37.47 23.35 7.45
N ILE A 101 36.21 23.33 7.82
CA ILE A 101 35.61 22.25 8.59
C ILE A 101 34.98 21.24 7.61
N ASN A 102 35.78 20.26 7.18
CA ASN A 102 35.38 19.26 6.18
C ASN A 102 34.57 18.11 6.77
N GLN A 103 34.65 17.88 8.06
CA GLN A 103 33.87 16.90 8.80
C GLN A 103 33.72 17.36 10.25
N LEU A 104 32.49 17.33 10.76
CA LEU A 104 32.18 17.68 12.15
C LEU A 104 31.12 16.70 12.68
N THR A 105 31.32 16.23 13.90
CA THR A 105 30.30 15.46 14.63
C THR A 105 29.91 16.26 15.87
N LEU A 106 28.62 16.55 16.02
CA LEU A 106 28.04 17.21 17.19
C LEU A 106 27.09 16.26 17.91
N MET A 107 27.42 15.91 19.16
CA MET A 107 26.60 15.02 19.98
C MET A 107 25.95 15.84 21.10
N PHE A 108 24.63 16.01 20.99
CA PHE A 108 23.84 16.73 21.98
C PHE A 108 23.31 15.77 23.06
N SER A 109 23.06 16.28 24.25
CA SER A 109 22.51 15.49 25.35
C SER A 109 21.54 16.27 26.24
N LYS A 110 20.54 15.60 26.81
CA LYS A 110 19.61 16.21 27.75
C LYS A 110 20.31 16.70 29.04
N LYS A 111 21.40 16.02 29.45
CA LYS A 111 22.14 16.37 30.68
C LYS A 111 22.92 17.68 30.57
N ALA A 112 23.46 17.95 29.37
CA ALA A 112 24.20 19.17 29.07
C ALA A 112 23.72 19.76 27.74
N PRO A 113 22.50 20.34 27.69
CA PRO A 113 21.86 20.76 26.45
C PRO A 113 22.60 21.89 25.74
N TRP A 114 23.41 22.68 26.46
CA TRP A 114 24.16 23.83 25.97
C TRP A 114 25.65 23.54 25.79
N GLU A 115 26.06 22.29 25.93
CA GLU A 115 27.43 21.84 25.78
C GLU A 115 27.49 20.55 24.96
N PRO A 116 27.15 20.60 23.65
CA PRO A 116 27.37 19.42 22.80
C PRO A 116 28.84 19.04 22.74
N LYS A 117 29.12 17.76 22.53
CA LYS A 117 30.47 17.26 22.33
C LYS A 117 30.79 17.28 20.83
N ALA A 118 31.84 18.03 20.48
CA ALA A 118 32.31 18.15 19.11
C ALA A 118 33.48 17.21 18.85
N SER A 119 33.51 16.60 17.68
CA SER A 119 34.63 15.77 17.18
C SER A 119 34.85 16.07 15.70
N SER A 120 36.08 16.02 15.27
CA SER A 120 36.45 16.10 13.86
C SER A 120 37.75 15.30 13.60
N ASN A 121 37.81 14.68 12.45
CA ASN A 121 39.04 14.05 11.95
C ASN A 121 39.61 14.76 10.71
N ASN A 122 38.98 15.83 10.24
CA ASN A 122 39.33 16.54 9.02
C ASN A 122 38.97 18.03 9.10
N THR A 123 39.49 18.73 10.10
CA THR A 123 39.51 20.19 10.12
C THR A 123 40.81 20.70 9.58
N GLN A 124 40.83 21.44 8.48
CA GLN A 124 42.03 21.95 7.82
C GLN A 124 42.23 23.43 8.11
N ALA A 125 43.48 23.79 8.38
CA ALA A 125 43.89 25.17 8.60
C ALA A 125 45.13 25.50 7.75
N PRO A 126 44.96 26.18 6.62
CA PRO A 126 46.07 26.80 5.92
C PRO A 126 46.72 27.86 6.81
N PHE A 127 48.04 27.76 6.96
CA PHE A 127 48.82 28.71 7.79
C PHE A 127 49.92 29.37 7.01
N TYR A 128 50.29 30.56 7.45
CA TYR A 128 51.40 31.35 6.91
C TYR A 128 52.40 31.68 7.99
N LEU A 129 53.66 31.42 7.73
CA LEU A 129 54.78 31.89 8.54
C LEU A 129 55.81 32.51 7.59
N PRO A 130 56.42 33.63 7.97
CA PRO A 130 57.37 34.35 7.11
C PRO A 130 58.75 33.66 7.04
N PHE A 131 58.83 32.39 7.43
CA PHE A 131 60.02 31.59 7.46
C PHE A 131 60.10 30.68 6.23
N GLY A 132 61.31 30.55 5.68
CA GLY A 132 61.58 29.66 4.53
C GLY A 132 61.82 28.19 4.88
N PHE A 133 61.93 27.84 6.17
CA PHE A 133 62.17 26.46 6.59
C PHE A 133 60.89 25.67 6.84
N PRO A 134 60.93 24.34 6.72
CA PRO A 134 59.81 23.48 6.96
C PRO A 134 59.47 23.40 8.45
N ILE A 135 58.18 23.50 8.78
CA ILE A 135 57.64 23.34 10.12
C ILE A 135 56.65 22.19 10.12
N ASN A 136 56.82 21.26 11.05
CA ASN A 136 55.98 20.08 11.17
C ASN A 136 55.21 20.14 12.51
N ILE A 137 53.98 20.67 12.49
CA ILE A 137 53.12 20.76 13.67
C ILE A 137 52.60 19.34 13.98
N LYS A 138 52.85 18.85 15.18
CA LYS A 138 52.47 17.52 15.68
C LYS A 138 51.21 17.52 16.54
N GLN A 139 51.01 18.62 17.28
CA GLN A 139 49.86 18.80 18.15
C GLN A 139 49.37 20.25 18.09
N THR A 140 48.10 20.44 18.17
CA THR A 140 47.49 21.77 18.30
C THR A 140 46.26 21.70 19.19
N GLY A 141 45.83 22.85 19.73
CA GLY A 141 44.64 23.00 20.54
C GLY A 141 44.35 24.46 20.80
N GLY A 142 43.39 24.77 21.63
CA GLY A 142 43.05 26.14 21.98
C GLY A 142 41.57 26.37 22.20
N GLY A 143 41.21 27.62 22.38
CA GLY A 143 39.83 28.08 22.48
C GLY A 143 39.39 28.75 21.16
N PHE A 144 38.35 28.18 20.55
CA PHE A 144 37.78 28.64 19.29
C PHE A 144 36.39 29.21 19.58
N ILE A 145 36.26 30.54 19.50
CA ILE A 145 35.01 31.28 19.78
C ILE A 145 34.24 31.37 18.47
N GLU A 146 33.01 30.90 18.51
CA GLU A 146 32.06 31.00 17.41
C GLU A 146 31.32 32.33 17.49
N ASN A 147 31.44 33.15 16.44
CA ASN A 147 30.73 34.39 16.29
C ASN A 147 29.71 34.30 15.16
N TYR A 148 28.45 34.37 15.51
CA TYR A 148 27.35 34.29 14.56
C TYR A 148 26.52 35.57 14.58
N LYS A 149 26.31 36.20 13.41
CA LYS A 149 25.61 37.50 13.28
C LYS A 149 26.17 38.54 14.24
N SER A 150 27.50 38.69 14.27
CA SER A 150 28.25 39.63 15.11
C SER A 150 28.07 39.42 16.62
N THR A 151 27.76 38.21 17.03
CA THR A 151 27.62 37.83 18.44
C THR A 151 28.44 36.57 18.74
N ASP A 152 29.27 36.63 19.77
CA ASP A 152 29.95 35.42 20.26
C ASP A 152 28.94 34.56 21.00
N ILE A 153 28.72 33.33 20.46
CA ILE A 153 27.64 32.43 20.89
C ILE A 153 28.14 31.24 21.70
N ALA A 154 29.33 30.74 21.38
CA ALA A 154 29.90 29.57 22.02
C ALA A 154 31.42 29.55 21.94
N VAL A 155 32.05 28.74 22.78
CA VAL A 155 33.46 28.43 22.72
C VAL A 155 33.68 26.90 22.60
N LEU A 156 34.43 26.51 21.61
CA LEU A 156 34.93 25.13 21.46
C LEU A 156 36.35 25.06 22.04
N ASN A 157 36.51 24.34 23.15
CA ASN A 157 37.81 24.17 23.80
C ASN A 157 38.40 22.83 23.35
N ILE A 158 39.47 22.90 22.56
CA ILE A 158 40.19 21.75 22.05
C ILE A 158 41.50 21.59 22.85
N PRO A 159 41.65 20.50 23.63
CA PRO A 159 42.91 20.21 24.28
C PRO A 159 44.01 19.94 23.24
N TYR A 160 45.26 19.91 23.65
CA TYR A 160 46.33 19.49 22.72
C TYR A 160 45.97 18.13 22.09
N SER A 161 45.69 18.16 20.81
CA SER A 161 45.22 17.03 20.01
C SER A 161 46.20 16.77 18.87
N PRO A 162 46.31 15.52 18.37
CA PRO A 162 47.16 15.18 17.25
C PRO A 162 46.83 16.02 16.02
N ALA A 163 47.91 16.43 15.31
CA ALA A 163 47.79 17.20 14.10
C ALA A 163 48.79 16.68 13.04
N GLN A 164 48.38 16.77 11.79
CA GLN A 164 49.19 16.35 10.64
C GLN A 164 49.47 17.56 9.75
N THR A 165 50.75 17.82 9.47
CA THR A 165 51.16 18.93 8.62
C THR A 165 51.54 18.49 7.24
N GLN A 166 50.86 19.00 6.22
CA GLN A 166 51.36 18.99 4.85
C GLN A 166 52.41 20.10 4.69
N VAL A 167 53.64 19.79 4.99
CA VAL A 167 54.74 20.75 5.16
C VAL A 167 54.92 21.68 3.95
N ARG A 168 54.89 21.13 2.71
CA ARG A 168 55.07 21.92 1.48
C ARG A 168 53.84 22.82 1.19
N ALA A 169 52.63 22.32 1.40
CA ALA A 169 51.40 23.06 1.19
C ALA A 169 51.06 24.03 2.35
N ARG A 170 51.70 23.85 3.50
CA ARG A 170 51.43 24.59 4.75
C ARG A 170 49.98 24.50 5.17
N ILE A 171 49.40 23.27 5.10
CA ILE A 171 48.07 22.93 5.56
C ILE A 171 48.21 22.04 6.79
N LEU A 172 47.55 22.45 7.86
CA LEU A 172 47.41 21.67 9.09
C LEU A 172 46.09 20.94 9.06
N THR A 173 46.06 19.62 9.26
CA THR A 173 44.85 18.85 9.54
C THR A 173 44.79 18.55 11.03
N LEU A 174 43.72 19.02 11.69
CA LEU A 174 43.48 18.86 13.11
C LEU A 174 42.46 17.73 13.33
N GLU A 175 42.79 16.85 14.27
CA GLU A 175 41.90 15.80 14.76
C GLU A 175 41.58 16.05 16.24
N PHE A 176 40.32 16.06 16.62
CA PHE A 176 39.90 16.16 18.01
C PHE A 176 38.65 15.33 18.28
N LYS A 177 38.46 14.88 19.53
CA LYS A 177 37.35 14.01 19.93
C LYS A 177 36.72 14.52 21.22
N ASN A 178 35.36 14.50 21.25
CA ASN A 178 34.56 14.81 22.42
C ASN A 178 34.91 16.13 23.11
N SER A 179 35.40 17.11 22.35
CA SER A 179 35.71 18.44 22.86
C SER A 179 34.41 19.20 23.21
N PRO A 180 34.33 19.82 24.39
CA PRO A 180 33.13 20.55 24.76
C PRO A 180 33.01 21.84 23.95
N MET A 181 31.83 22.04 23.35
CA MET A 181 31.42 23.26 22.67
C MET A 181 30.39 23.97 23.57
N SER A 182 30.85 24.87 24.40
CA SER A 182 30.03 25.44 25.46
C SER A 182 29.38 26.75 24.99
N ALA A 183 28.06 26.80 24.92
CA ALA A 183 27.32 28.00 24.64
C ALA A 183 27.41 28.99 25.84
N TYR A 184 27.60 30.28 25.57
CA TYR A 184 27.56 31.28 26.63
C TYR A 184 26.15 31.37 27.24
N SER A 185 26.06 31.40 28.57
CA SER A 185 24.77 31.35 29.29
C SER A 185 23.82 32.52 28.91
N SER A 186 24.34 33.69 28.61
CA SER A 186 23.55 34.83 28.12
C SER A 186 23.19 34.76 26.64
N LYS A 187 23.65 33.75 25.90
CA LYS A 187 23.52 33.62 24.43
C LYS A 187 22.82 32.33 23.98
N HIS A 188 22.15 31.64 24.87
CA HIS A 188 21.42 30.38 24.55
C HIS A 188 20.43 30.55 23.40
N ALA A 189 19.74 31.69 23.28
CA ALA A 189 18.81 31.97 22.19
C ALA A 189 19.53 32.08 20.84
N GLN A 190 20.69 32.78 20.80
CA GLN A 190 21.49 32.92 19.58
C GLN A 190 22.15 31.62 19.17
N PHE A 191 22.60 30.82 20.15
CA PHE A 191 23.10 29.46 19.89
C PHE A 191 22.01 28.56 19.30
N SER A 192 20.79 28.54 19.89
CA SER A 192 19.66 27.81 19.31
C SER A 192 19.30 28.27 17.89
N GLN A 193 19.39 29.60 17.63
CA GLN A 193 19.17 30.14 16.30
C GLN A 193 20.24 29.65 15.30
N PHE A 194 21.52 29.64 15.70
CA PHE A 194 22.63 29.13 14.88
C PHE A 194 22.39 27.65 14.50
N ILE A 195 22.02 26.81 15.48
CA ILE A 195 21.69 25.40 15.23
C ILE A 195 20.47 25.26 14.33
N ALA A 196 19.42 26.09 14.54
CA ALA A 196 18.24 26.06 13.68
C ALA A 196 18.54 26.50 12.25
N ASP A 197 19.38 27.54 12.07
CA ASP A 197 19.80 28.00 10.74
C ASP A 197 20.67 26.96 10.03
N THR A 198 21.59 26.28 10.75
CA THR A 198 22.39 25.17 10.22
C THR A 198 21.53 23.96 9.85
N THR A 199 20.43 23.71 10.58
CA THR A 199 19.46 22.66 10.23
C THR A 199 18.68 23.01 8.97
N LYS A 200 18.31 24.30 8.79
CA LYS A 200 17.39 24.73 7.73
C LYS A 200 18.08 25.07 6.41
N GLN A 201 19.23 25.76 6.46
CA GLN A 201 19.87 26.34 5.27
C GLN A 201 20.77 25.35 4.55
N ASP A 202 21.18 25.68 3.34
CA ASP A 202 22.17 24.91 2.56
C ASP A 202 23.58 25.10 3.10
N CYS A 203 23.88 26.32 3.54
CA CYS A 203 25.18 26.72 4.05
C CYS A 203 25.01 27.85 5.05
N VAL A 204 25.70 27.79 6.18
CA VAL A 204 25.73 28.84 7.21
C VAL A 204 27.16 29.33 7.36
N LYS A 205 27.37 30.65 7.16
CA LYS A 205 28.63 31.34 7.38
C LYS A 205 28.70 31.94 8.79
N PHE A 206 29.85 31.86 9.41
CA PHE A 206 30.14 32.43 10.71
C PHE A 206 31.62 32.71 10.85
N GLN A 207 32.01 33.49 11.87
CA GLN A 207 33.41 33.75 12.15
C GLN A 207 33.88 32.85 13.29
N LEU A 208 35.12 32.39 13.17
CA LEU A 208 35.89 31.76 14.24
C LEU A 208 37.02 32.66 14.60
N HIS A 209 37.10 33.04 15.89
CA HIS A 209 38.25 33.80 16.41
C HIS A 209 38.69 33.20 17.73
N GLY A 210 39.89 33.54 18.15
CA GLY A 210 40.43 32.99 19.38
C GLY A 210 41.93 32.88 19.41
N LYS A 211 42.38 31.97 20.26
CA LYS A 211 43.83 31.70 20.46
C LYS A 211 44.11 30.20 20.30
N ALA A 212 44.97 29.86 19.37
CA ALA A 212 45.45 28.52 19.14
C ALA A 212 46.86 28.29 19.74
N ASN A 213 47.14 27.09 20.11
CA ASN A 213 48.46 26.65 20.57
C ASN A 213 49.00 25.57 19.64
N ALA A 214 50.27 25.54 19.35
CA ALA A 214 50.88 24.56 18.48
C ALA A 214 52.18 24.01 19.08
N LYS A 215 52.38 22.70 18.94
CA LYS A 215 53.68 22.04 19.20
C LYS A 215 54.22 21.51 17.88
N ALA A 216 55.41 22.00 17.54
CA ALA A 216 55.99 21.76 16.23
C ALA A 216 57.41 21.21 16.33
N ASP A 217 57.74 20.30 15.43
CA ASP A 217 59.08 19.81 15.23
C ASP A 217 59.77 20.64 14.13
N THR A 218 60.93 21.21 14.47
CA THR A 218 61.72 22.05 13.59
C THR A 218 63.17 21.57 13.58
N ALA A 219 63.96 21.99 12.59
CA ALA A 219 65.39 21.70 12.55
C ALA A 219 66.13 22.27 13.77
N ALA A 220 65.64 23.29 14.43
CA ALA A 220 66.23 23.91 15.61
C ALA A 220 65.79 23.28 16.94
N GLY A 221 64.76 22.34 16.92
CA GLY A 221 64.25 21.64 18.09
C GLY A 221 62.74 21.59 18.13
N TYR A 222 62.18 20.97 19.16
CA TYR A 222 60.76 20.86 19.41
C TYR A 222 60.27 22.10 20.13
N VAL A 223 59.37 22.88 19.50
CA VAL A 223 58.93 24.17 20.00
C VAL A 223 57.44 24.18 20.30
N THR A 224 57.05 24.91 21.32
CA THR A 224 55.69 25.21 21.67
C THR A 224 55.40 26.67 21.36
N VAL A 225 54.41 26.95 20.52
CA VAL A 225 53.96 28.31 20.23
C VAL A 225 52.56 28.48 20.84
N SER A 226 52.40 29.45 21.73
CA SER A 226 51.18 29.65 22.47
C SER A 226 50.46 30.92 22.01
N ASP A 227 49.12 30.97 22.28
CA ASP A 227 48.27 32.14 22.10
C ASP A 227 48.29 32.74 20.68
N ILE A 228 48.39 31.89 19.65
CA ILE A 228 48.31 32.29 18.23
C ILE A 228 46.94 32.88 17.96
N SER A 229 46.82 34.21 17.93
CA SER A 229 45.58 34.88 17.67
C SER A 229 45.12 34.70 16.22
N PHE A 230 43.83 34.45 16.03
CA PHE A 230 43.23 34.32 14.70
C PHE A 230 41.82 34.88 14.67
N SER A 231 41.38 35.30 13.48
CA SER A 231 40.00 35.66 13.19
C SER A 231 39.75 35.35 11.73
N VAL A 232 38.89 34.34 11.43
CA VAL A 232 38.64 33.84 10.08
C VAL A 232 37.14 33.59 9.85
N GLU A 233 36.68 33.82 8.64
CA GLU A 233 35.35 33.41 8.23
C GLU A 233 35.40 31.91 7.83
N THR A 234 34.42 31.17 8.25
CA THR A 234 34.22 29.76 7.86
C THR A 234 32.75 29.48 7.57
N SER A 235 32.44 28.29 7.11
CA SER A 235 31.08 27.88 6.81
C SER A 235 30.84 26.40 7.11
N LEU A 236 29.59 26.08 7.40
CA LEU A 236 29.09 24.72 7.52
C LEU A 236 28.01 24.48 6.48
N LEU A 237 28.09 23.34 5.77
CA LEU A 237 26.98 22.88 4.94
C LEU A 237 25.83 22.47 5.85
N GLY A 238 24.64 23.00 5.58
CA GLY A 238 23.46 22.72 6.38
C GLY A 238 22.77 21.41 6.00
N ILE A 239 21.83 21.02 6.84
CA ILE A 239 21.09 19.75 6.72
C ILE A 239 19.84 19.90 5.83
N GLN A 240 19.44 21.16 5.47
CA GLN A 240 18.29 21.48 4.61
C GLN A 240 16.96 20.87 5.15
N ASN A 241 16.77 20.87 6.47
CA ASN A 241 15.65 20.21 7.15
C ASN A 241 15.42 18.74 6.68
N LEU A 242 16.47 18.05 6.21
CA LEU A 242 16.41 16.70 5.60
C LEU A 242 15.55 16.61 4.32
N ASN A 243 15.28 17.74 3.66
CA ASN A 243 14.46 17.82 2.44
C ASN A 243 15.27 17.80 1.13
N ALA A 244 16.60 17.65 1.20
CA ALA A 244 17.46 17.53 0.01
C ALA A 244 17.08 16.33 -0.88
N ARG A 245 16.49 15.29 -0.31
CA ARG A 245 15.89 14.14 -1.00
C ARG A 245 14.62 13.69 -0.28
N PRO A 246 13.64 13.09 -1.00
CA PRO A 246 12.44 12.53 -0.36
C PRO A 246 12.79 11.50 0.71
N VAL A 247 12.12 11.59 1.84
CA VAL A 247 12.16 10.55 2.88
C VAL A 247 11.22 9.42 2.46
N PHE A 248 11.66 8.18 2.59
CA PHE A 248 10.82 7.01 2.33
C PHE A 248 10.95 5.99 3.45
N VAL A 249 9.93 5.13 3.55
CA VAL A 249 9.88 4.07 4.54
C VAL A 249 9.75 2.71 3.87
N ALA A 250 10.26 1.68 4.54
CA ALA A 250 10.14 0.30 4.09
C ALA A 250 9.94 -0.64 5.29
N ASN A 251 9.53 -1.89 5.01
CA ASN A 251 9.34 -2.93 6.02
C ASN A 251 8.37 -2.51 7.14
N LEU A 252 7.22 -1.93 6.72
CA LEU A 252 6.15 -1.58 7.65
C LEU A 252 5.57 -2.86 8.26
N ASP A 253 5.53 -2.91 9.57
CA ASP A 253 4.95 -4.02 10.33
C ASP A 253 4.16 -3.50 11.53
N VAL A 254 2.91 -3.94 11.66
CA VAL A 254 2.10 -3.70 12.85
C VAL A 254 2.54 -4.70 13.90
N LYS A 255 3.30 -4.22 14.89
CA LYS A 255 3.88 -5.05 15.96
C LYS A 255 2.88 -5.44 17.01
N HIS A 256 2.07 -4.50 17.43
CA HIS A 256 1.09 -4.72 18.49
C HIS A 256 -0.02 -3.67 18.45
N GLY A 257 -1.25 -4.10 18.76
CA GLY A 257 -2.39 -3.22 18.97
C GLY A 257 -2.71 -3.09 20.45
N PHE A 258 -2.41 -1.94 21.03
CA PHE A 258 -2.88 -1.58 22.36
C PHE A 258 -4.30 -1.05 22.30
N LYS A 259 -4.95 -0.89 23.44
CA LYS A 259 -6.34 -0.40 23.48
C LYS A 259 -6.51 0.95 22.75
N ASP A 260 -5.55 1.85 22.90
CA ASP A 260 -5.64 3.25 22.46
C ASP A 260 -4.77 3.57 21.25
N TYR A 261 -3.84 2.71 20.86
CA TYR A 261 -2.94 2.94 19.72
C TYR A 261 -2.43 1.65 19.07
N LEU A 262 -2.00 1.77 17.81
CA LEU A 262 -1.20 0.74 17.13
C LEU A 262 0.29 1.09 17.22
N LEU A 263 1.10 0.13 17.62
CA LEU A 263 2.55 0.19 17.51
C LEU A 263 2.96 -0.39 16.16
N ILE A 264 3.49 0.46 15.31
CA ILE A 264 3.98 0.11 13.97
C ILE A 264 5.48 0.35 13.93
N THR A 265 6.23 -0.54 13.32
CA THR A 265 7.67 -0.37 13.09
C THR A 265 7.97 -0.22 11.62
N VAL A 266 8.91 0.66 11.29
CA VAL A 266 9.38 0.89 9.92
C VAL A 266 10.88 1.11 9.89
N ASN A 267 11.51 0.86 8.74
CA ASN A 267 12.83 1.40 8.42
C ASN A 267 12.64 2.72 7.68
N SER A 268 13.10 3.82 8.28
CA SER A 268 13.07 5.15 7.67
C SER A 268 14.41 5.45 7.01
N PHE A 269 14.38 6.02 5.81
CA PHE A 269 15.55 6.39 5.02
C PHE A 269 15.56 7.89 4.82
N MET A 270 16.57 8.56 5.41
CA MET A 270 16.74 10.02 5.41
C MET A 270 18.10 10.37 4.83
N TYR A 271 18.17 11.42 4.02
CA TYR A 271 19.42 11.89 3.43
C TYR A 271 19.92 13.17 4.10
N ASN A 272 21.11 13.13 4.68
CA ASN A 272 21.81 14.28 5.21
C ASN A 272 22.81 14.80 4.14
N PRO A 273 22.54 15.99 3.53
CA PRO A 273 23.43 16.57 2.51
C PRO A 273 24.66 17.23 3.09
N SER A 274 24.73 17.41 4.40
CA SER A 274 25.81 18.07 5.10
C SER A 274 27.02 17.16 5.31
N HIS A 275 28.16 17.76 5.60
CA HIS A 275 29.33 17.09 6.13
C HIS A 275 29.33 17.00 7.68
N ILE A 276 28.22 17.40 8.30
CA ILE A 276 28.05 17.35 9.74
C ILE A 276 27.28 16.10 10.15
N SER A 277 27.81 15.34 11.11
CA SER A 277 27.07 14.32 11.85
C SER A 277 26.43 14.93 13.07
N VAL A 278 25.12 14.69 13.28
CA VAL A 278 24.39 15.25 14.42
C VAL A 278 23.72 14.16 15.22
N GLY A 279 24.09 14.02 16.49
CA GLY A 279 23.40 13.17 17.45
C GLY A 279 22.40 13.99 18.28
N THR A 280 21.12 13.67 18.17
CA THR A 280 20.04 14.43 18.82
C THR A 280 19.41 13.68 20.00
N GLY A 281 19.88 12.46 20.31
CA GLY A 281 19.20 11.58 21.27
C GLY A 281 17.80 11.20 20.79
N ASP A 282 16.90 10.96 21.73
CA ASP A 282 15.52 10.57 21.43
C ASP A 282 14.72 11.74 20.86
N VAL A 283 13.98 11.47 19.78
CA VAL A 283 13.08 12.43 19.15
C VAL A 283 11.70 11.83 18.89
N SER A 284 10.66 12.64 19.04
CA SER A 284 9.28 12.27 18.77
C SER A 284 8.61 13.35 17.92
N PHE A 285 8.29 13.02 16.68
CA PHE A 285 7.63 13.91 15.72
C PHE A 285 6.14 13.63 15.65
N ASN A 286 5.34 14.64 15.34
CA ASN A 286 3.94 14.44 14.97
C ASN A 286 3.83 13.80 13.59
N LEU A 287 2.89 12.87 13.44
CA LEU A 287 2.53 12.23 12.17
C LEU A 287 1.17 12.75 11.72
N GLU A 288 1.12 13.36 10.54
CA GLU A 288 -0.08 13.94 9.96
C GLU A 288 -0.41 13.28 8.61
N PHE A 289 -1.70 13.12 8.34
CA PHE A 289 -2.24 12.73 7.05
C PHE A 289 -3.39 13.67 6.69
N GLN A 290 -3.37 14.26 5.48
CA GLN A 290 -4.36 15.25 5.04
C GLN A 290 -4.56 16.42 6.03
N ASN A 291 -3.47 16.89 6.65
CA ASN A 291 -3.44 17.91 7.70
C ASN A 291 -4.16 17.53 9.02
N HIS A 292 -4.36 16.24 9.24
CA HIS A 292 -4.90 15.69 10.48
C HIS A 292 -3.85 14.90 11.23
N MET A 293 -3.71 15.17 12.54
CA MET A 293 -2.78 14.42 13.38
C MET A 293 -3.30 12.99 13.61
N ILE A 294 -2.52 12.00 13.18
CA ILE A 294 -2.87 10.59 13.28
C ILE A 294 -1.97 9.80 14.23
N GLY A 295 -0.90 10.41 14.75
CA GLY A 295 0.00 9.72 15.67
C GLY A 295 1.33 10.43 15.87
N THR A 296 2.33 9.68 16.36
CA THR A 296 3.72 10.14 16.56
C THR A 296 4.72 9.16 15.94
N VAL A 297 5.90 9.70 15.64
CA VAL A 297 7.03 8.95 15.08
C VAL A 297 8.20 9.08 16.02
N ASP A 298 8.57 8.01 16.71
CA ASP A 298 9.60 7.98 17.72
C ASP A 298 10.88 7.34 17.18
N ILE A 299 12.02 8.03 17.30
CA ILE A 299 13.34 7.53 16.92
C ILE A 299 14.26 7.64 18.13
N HIS A 300 14.78 6.51 18.59
CA HIS A 300 15.72 6.47 19.71
C HIS A 300 17.14 6.72 19.23
N ASP A 301 17.91 7.47 20.04
CA ASP A 301 19.32 7.77 19.81
C ASP A 301 19.62 8.18 18.36
N LEU A 302 18.84 9.14 17.83
CA LEU A 302 19.00 9.59 16.46
C LEU A 302 20.37 10.23 16.24
N VAL A 303 21.19 9.58 15.41
CA VAL A 303 22.43 10.13 14.86
C VAL A 303 22.27 10.20 13.35
N LEU A 304 22.37 11.40 12.80
CA LEU A 304 22.34 11.66 11.36
C LEU A 304 23.79 11.81 10.86
N GLU A 305 24.25 10.84 10.12
CA GLU A 305 25.56 10.87 9.46
C GLU A 305 25.46 11.49 8.06
N PRO A 306 26.54 12.04 7.49
CA PRO A 306 26.55 12.48 6.09
C PRO A 306 26.07 11.37 5.13
N GLY A 307 25.23 11.73 4.16
CA GLY A 307 24.69 10.78 3.19
C GLY A 307 23.39 10.10 3.63
N LEU A 308 23.17 8.87 3.14
CA LEU A 308 21.94 8.12 3.38
C LEU A 308 21.95 7.42 4.75
N ASN A 309 20.98 7.75 5.57
CA ASN A 309 20.75 7.17 6.88
C ASN A 309 19.56 6.22 6.87
N LYS A 310 19.76 4.99 7.36
CA LYS A 310 18.69 4.03 7.64
C LYS A 310 18.49 3.97 9.15
N LYS A 311 17.27 4.30 9.61
CA LYS A 311 16.92 4.30 11.03
C LYS A 311 15.71 3.41 11.29
N PHE A 312 15.78 2.64 12.36
CA PHE A 312 14.63 1.91 12.88
C PHE A 312 13.73 2.88 13.63
N THR A 313 12.44 2.90 13.29
CA THR A 313 11.51 3.92 13.74
C THR A 313 10.25 3.27 14.27
N ASN A 314 9.80 3.71 15.42
CA ASN A 314 8.53 3.34 16.02
C ASN A 314 7.47 4.39 15.69
N VAL A 315 6.34 3.96 15.18
CA VAL A 315 5.18 4.81 14.91
C VAL A 315 4.07 4.40 15.86
N LYS A 316 3.58 5.36 16.65
CA LYS A 316 2.37 5.19 17.45
C LYS A 316 1.22 5.84 16.68
N TYR A 317 0.41 5.00 16.04
CA TYR A 317 -0.81 5.43 15.38
C TYR A 317 -1.94 5.54 16.42
N HIS A 318 -2.39 6.76 16.70
CA HIS A 318 -3.39 7.03 17.74
C HIS A 318 -4.23 8.30 17.42
N PRO A 319 -5.01 8.28 16.35
CA PRO A 319 -5.82 9.44 16.00
C PRO A 319 -6.91 9.69 17.05
N HIS A 320 -7.08 10.96 17.46
CA HIS A 320 -8.08 11.39 18.42
C HIS A 320 -9.02 12.43 17.83
N GLY A 321 -10.32 12.29 18.06
CA GLY A 321 -11.34 13.15 17.50
C GLY A 321 -11.80 12.70 16.11
N ALA A 322 -13.06 13.00 15.75
CA ALA A 322 -13.72 12.44 14.58
C ALA A 322 -12.96 12.67 13.25
N ALA A 323 -12.43 13.88 13.03
CA ALA A 323 -11.72 14.22 11.80
C ALA A 323 -10.38 13.47 11.68
N ASN A 324 -9.60 13.39 12.77
CA ASN A 324 -8.33 12.68 12.79
C ASN A 324 -8.53 11.17 12.64
N ILE A 325 -9.57 10.61 13.27
CA ILE A 325 -9.94 9.19 13.14
C ILE A 325 -10.30 8.88 11.68
N ALA A 326 -11.13 9.73 11.04
CA ALA A 326 -11.52 9.52 9.63
C ALA A 326 -10.30 9.59 8.70
N ALA A 327 -9.40 10.56 8.89
CA ALA A 327 -8.17 10.67 8.12
C ALA A 327 -7.26 9.43 8.34
N GLY A 328 -7.08 9.01 9.58
CA GLY A 328 -6.31 7.82 9.91
C GLY A 328 -6.89 6.55 9.30
N GLN A 329 -8.20 6.35 9.37
CA GLN A 329 -8.89 5.24 8.72
C GLN A 329 -8.65 5.24 7.20
N THR A 330 -8.79 6.40 6.53
CA THR A 330 -8.52 6.54 5.10
C THR A 330 -7.07 6.14 4.76
N MET A 331 -6.09 6.49 5.60
CA MET A 331 -4.70 6.08 5.40
C MET A 331 -4.53 4.55 5.51
N LEU A 332 -5.16 3.91 6.51
CA LEU A 332 -5.13 2.45 6.66
C LEU A 332 -5.84 1.75 5.50
N GLU A 333 -6.97 2.28 5.05
CA GLU A 333 -7.73 1.78 3.89
C GLU A 333 -6.90 1.86 2.61
N ASN A 334 -6.25 2.98 2.35
CA ASN A 334 -5.33 3.14 1.21
C ASN A 334 -4.20 2.11 1.26
N TYR A 335 -3.58 1.95 2.43
CA TYR A 335 -2.49 0.98 2.62
C TYR A 335 -2.91 -0.44 2.24
N VAL A 336 -4.08 -0.87 2.72
CA VAL A 336 -4.63 -2.21 2.47
C VAL A 336 -5.08 -2.39 1.01
N GLN A 337 -5.60 -1.33 0.38
CA GLN A 337 -6.03 -1.34 -1.02
C GLN A 337 -4.88 -1.30 -2.03
N GLY A 338 -3.64 -1.19 -1.58
CA GLY A 338 -2.51 -1.08 -2.48
C GLY A 338 -2.29 0.33 -3.03
N ILE A 339 -2.77 1.37 -2.33
CA ILE A 339 -2.66 2.78 -2.70
C ILE A 339 -1.55 3.44 -1.88
N GLU A 340 -0.56 4.05 -2.55
CA GLU A 340 0.48 4.85 -1.89
C GLU A 340 -0.15 6.05 -1.19
N SER A 341 0.26 6.32 0.05
CA SER A 341 -0.14 7.49 0.82
C SER A 341 1.05 8.39 1.11
N THR A 342 0.84 9.71 1.05
CA THR A 342 1.84 10.69 1.47
C THR A 342 1.42 11.25 2.82
N THR A 343 2.29 11.10 3.82
CA THR A 343 2.13 11.64 5.17
C THR A 343 3.13 12.75 5.40
N LYS A 344 2.84 13.62 6.37
CA LYS A 344 3.73 14.67 6.83
C LYS A 344 4.23 14.34 8.23
N ILE A 345 5.55 14.42 8.41
CA ILE A 345 6.19 14.38 9.73
C ILE A 345 6.49 15.82 10.10
N HIS A 346 5.91 16.29 11.19
CA HIS A 346 6.02 17.67 11.66
C HIS A 346 6.71 17.74 13.01
N GLY A 347 7.78 18.55 13.08
CA GLY A 347 8.49 18.84 14.31
C GLY A 347 7.84 19.96 15.11
N THR A 348 7.90 19.83 16.43
CA THR A 348 7.43 20.83 17.38
C THR A 348 8.53 21.11 18.43
N LYS A 349 8.29 22.03 19.34
CA LYS A 349 9.20 22.25 20.48
C LYS A 349 9.28 21.04 21.43
N ASP A 350 8.31 20.13 21.35
CA ASP A 350 8.24 18.92 22.17
C ASP A 350 8.83 17.69 21.47
N THR A 351 9.31 17.86 20.22
CA THR A 351 9.99 16.79 19.48
C THR A 351 11.26 16.30 20.17
N THR A 352 11.92 17.14 20.98
CA THR A 352 13.11 16.79 21.74
C THR A 352 13.07 17.41 23.14
N ASP A 353 13.66 16.69 24.10
CA ASP A 353 13.89 17.19 25.45
C ASP A 353 15.16 18.07 25.54
N ILE A 354 15.98 18.13 24.50
CA ILE A 354 17.23 18.90 24.50
C ILE A 354 16.94 20.36 24.17
N ALA A 355 17.07 21.24 25.17
CA ALA A 355 16.64 22.63 25.09
C ALA A 355 17.24 23.38 23.90
N SER A 356 18.52 23.18 23.58
CA SER A 356 19.21 23.86 22.47
C SER A 356 18.71 23.43 21.09
N LEU A 357 18.12 22.24 20.96
CA LEU A 357 17.61 21.69 19.69
C LEU A 357 16.14 22.00 19.44
N LYS A 358 15.38 22.48 20.42
CA LYS A 358 13.91 22.68 20.29
C LYS A 358 13.53 23.56 19.10
N GLN A 359 14.30 24.63 18.86
CA GLN A 359 14.05 25.52 17.74
C GLN A 359 14.36 24.86 16.38
N ALA A 360 15.45 24.13 16.30
CA ALA A 360 15.83 23.39 15.09
C ALA A 360 14.79 22.32 14.76
N MET A 361 14.39 21.52 15.75
CA MET A 361 13.42 20.43 15.54
C MET A 361 12.04 20.95 15.14
N SER A 362 11.59 22.09 15.70
CA SER A 362 10.28 22.68 15.33
C SER A 362 10.22 23.23 13.89
N GLY A 363 11.34 23.35 13.22
CA GLY A 363 11.40 23.74 11.80
C GLY A 363 11.40 22.58 10.81
N ILE A 364 11.38 21.32 11.27
CA ILE A 364 11.43 20.13 10.43
C ILE A 364 10.02 19.78 9.95
N ASP A 365 9.81 19.80 8.63
CA ASP A 365 8.62 19.34 7.95
C ASP A 365 9.05 18.38 6.83
N LEU A 366 8.70 17.11 6.95
CA LEU A 366 9.08 16.07 5.98
C LEU A 366 7.86 15.44 5.34
N MET A 367 7.83 15.38 4.02
CA MET A 367 6.86 14.58 3.29
C MET A 367 7.40 13.17 3.13
N VAL A 368 6.64 12.20 3.61
CA VAL A 368 7.03 10.78 3.63
C VAL A 368 6.04 9.97 2.83
N LYS A 369 6.55 9.19 1.89
CA LYS A 369 5.75 8.24 1.13
C LYS A 369 5.68 6.91 1.87
N ILE A 370 4.44 6.49 2.16
CA ILE A 370 4.14 5.17 2.72
C ILE A 370 3.82 4.25 1.55
N PRO A 371 4.66 3.24 1.29
CA PRO A 371 4.39 2.29 0.21
C PRO A 371 3.13 1.48 0.54
N PRO A 372 2.35 1.08 -0.48
CA PRO A 372 1.16 0.27 -0.28
C PRO A 372 1.49 -1.14 0.20
N LEU A 373 0.50 -1.81 0.78
CA LEU A 373 0.59 -3.24 1.05
C LEU A 373 0.56 -4.02 -0.27
N HIS A 374 1.67 -4.66 -0.63
CA HIS A 374 1.77 -5.48 -1.86
C HIS A 374 1.24 -6.91 -1.70
N LYS A 375 0.50 -7.19 -0.64
CA LYS A 375 -0.08 -8.51 -0.34
C LYS A 375 -1.59 -8.39 -0.20
N LEU A 376 -2.30 -9.34 -0.79
CA LEU A 376 -3.74 -9.45 -0.59
C LEU A 376 -4.04 -9.94 0.83
N ILE A 377 -5.06 -9.37 1.46
CA ILE A 377 -5.56 -9.82 2.77
C ILE A 377 -6.52 -10.98 2.60
N ILE A 378 -7.37 -10.95 1.58
CA ILE A 378 -8.21 -12.08 1.17
C ILE A 378 -7.54 -12.74 -0.03
N LEU A 379 -7.03 -13.95 0.15
CA LEU A 379 -6.30 -14.68 -0.90
C LEU A 379 -7.24 -15.40 -1.87
N GLU A 380 -8.29 -16.00 -1.32
CA GLU A 380 -9.25 -16.81 -2.04
C GLU A 380 -10.56 -16.85 -1.27
N ASP A 381 -11.67 -16.89 -1.95
CA ASP A 381 -12.96 -17.24 -1.37
C ASP A 381 -13.50 -18.54 -1.97
N ARG A 382 -14.33 -19.22 -1.24
CA ARG A 382 -15.04 -20.42 -1.66
C ARG A 382 -16.52 -20.26 -1.47
N LEU A 383 -17.28 -20.54 -2.54
CA LEU A 383 -18.72 -20.43 -2.57
C LEU A 383 -19.34 -21.81 -2.73
N VAL A 384 -20.26 -22.16 -1.84
CA VAL A 384 -21.06 -23.41 -1.90
C VAL A 384 -22.55 -23.03 -2.00
N ILE A 385 -23.22 -23.53 -3.02
CA ILE A 385 -24.62 -23.22 -3.30
C ILE A 385 -25.52 -24.35 -2.77
N PRO A 386 -26.36 -24.14 -1.77
CA PRO A 386 -27.25 -25.21 -1.26
C PRO A 386 -28.38 -25.50 -2.23
N LYS A 387 -28.90 -26.75 -2.22
CA LYS A 387 -30.01 -27.22 -3.07
C LYS A 387 -31.27 -26.37 -2.97
N ASN A 388 -31.49 -25.70 -1.86
CA ASN A 388 -32.63 -24.87 -1.59
C ASN A 388 -32.41 -23.37 -1.85
N ILE A 389 -31.35 -23.01 -2.57
CA ILE A 389 -30.97 -21.62 -2.89
C ILE A 389 -32.12 -20.83 -3.49
N ASP A 390 -32.94 -21.46 -4.35
CA ASP A 390 -34.11 -20.86 -4.99
C ASP A 390 -35.14 -20.33 -3.99
N LYS A 391 -35.21 -20.89 -2.78
CA LYS A 391 -36.12 -20.48 -1.71
C LYS A 391 -35.50 -19.53 -0.71
N THR A 392 -34.23 -19.82 -0.35
CA THR A 392 -33.55 -19.11 0.75
C THR A 392 -32.80 -17.90 0.29
N HIS A 393 -32.35 -17.88 -0.97
CA HIS A 393 -31.43 -16.90 -1.53
C HIS A 393 -30.10 -16.82 -0.75
N ILE A 394 -29.80 -17.82 0.08
CA ILE A 394 -28.60 -17.85 0.95
C ILE A 394 -27.69 -18.97 0.50
N ALA A 395 -26.50 -18.60 0.06
CA ALA A 395 -25.36 -19.50 -0.15
C ALA A 395 -24.40 -19.47 1.05
N GLN A 396 -23.37 -20.30 1.03
CA GLN A 396 -22.35 -20.40 2.06
C GLN A 396 -21.02 -19.96 1.47
N ALA A 397 -20.40 -18.95 2.07
CA ALA A 397 -19.08 -18.48 1.67
C ALA A 397 -18.03 -18.70 2.77
N SER A 398 -16.82 -19.06 2.41
CA SER A 398 -15.66 -19.04 3.29
C SER A 398 -14.48 -18.43 2.55
N PHE A 399 -13.55 -17.81 3.25
CA PHE A 399 -12.41 -17.13 2.63
C PHE A 399 -11.11 -17.41 3.37
N GLN A 400 -10.00 -17.29 2.66
CA GLN A 400 -8.66 -17.36 3.22
C GLN A 400 -8.21 -15.96 3.61
N LEU A 401 -8.05 -15.73 4.93
CA LEU A 401 -7.55 -14.50 5.50
C LEU A 401 -6.05 -14.62 5.78
N ALA A 402 -5.25 -13.82 5.08
CA ALA A 402 -3.81 -13.73 5.28
C ALA A 402 -3.48 -12.52 6.17
N ASN A 403 -2.80 -12.76 7.27
CA ASN A 403 -2.28 -11.70 8.13
C ASN A 403 -0.79 -11.48 7.86
N PRO A 404 -0.39 -10.37 7.20
CA PRO A 404 1.01 -10.09 6.90
C PRO A 404 1.78 -9.49 8.08
N PHE A 405 1.11 -9.13 9.18
CA PHE A 405 1.66 -8.41 10.32
C PHE A 405 2.05 -9.34 11.47
N THR A 406 2.85 -8.82 12.40
CA THR A 406 3.17 -9.52 13.66
C THR A 406 1.96 -9.57 14.62
N ALA A 407 1.20 -8.47 14.72
CA ALA A 407 -0.03 -8.41 15.53
C ALA A 407 -1.12 -9.33 14.96
N SER A 408 -2.02 -9.84 15.82
CA SER A 408 -3.16 -10.63 15.39
C SER A 408 -4.28 -9.76 14.81
N ILE A 409 -5.03 -10.29 13.83
CA ILE A 409 -6.22 -9.66 13.28
C ILE A 409 -7.44 -10.48 13.68
N ASN A 410 -8.42 -9.84 14.31
CA ASN A 410 -9.70 -10.43 14.64
C ASN A 410 -10.81 -9.67 13.91
N LEU A 411 -11.50 -10.34 12.98
CA LEU A 411 -12.67 -9.79 12.30
C LEU A 411 -13.89 -9.98 13.20
N ILE A 412 -14.52 -8.87 13.61
CA ILE A 412 -15.66 -8.86 14.55
C ILE A 412 -16.97 -8.43 13.90
N LYS A 413 -16.93 -7.74 12.75
CA LYS A 413 -18.09 -7.44 11.92
C LYS A 413 -17.67 -7.38 10.47
N VAL A 414 -18.49 -7.89 9.58
CA VAL A 414 -18.27 -7.85 8.14
C VAL A 414 -19.56 -7.50 7.39
N ASP A 415 -19.46 -6.53 6.50
CA ASP A 415 -20.42 -6.24 5.44
C ASP A 415 -19.62 -6.20 4.13
N ALA A 416 -19.68 -7.29 3.37
CA ALA A 416 -18.89 -7.47 2.15
C ALA A 416 -19.82 -7.72 0.98
N LYS A 417 -19.67 -6.93 -0.08
CA LYS A 417 -20.40 -7.07 -1.35
C LYS A 417 -19.47 -7.69 -2.37
N ALA A 418 -19.93 -8.78 -2.98
CA ALA A 418 -19.24 -9.43 -4.09
C ALA A 418 -19.85 -8.97 -5.42
N SER A 419 -19.00 -8.60 -6.37
CA SER A 419 -19.41 -8.24 -7.73
C SER A 419 -18.42 -8.77 -8.76
N TYR A 420 -18.91 -8.96 -9.98
CA TYR A 420 -18.10 -9.33 -11.15
C TYR A 420 -18.21 -8.22 -12.20
N LYS A 421 -17.12 -7.49 -12.45
CA LYS A 421 -17.12 -6.35 -13.38
C LYS A 421 -18.31 -5.39 -13.18
N GLY A 422 -18.61 -5.09 -11.91
CA GLY A 422 -19.71 -4.19 -11.54
C GLY A 422 -21.10 -4.84 -11.46
N ILE A 423 -21.24 -6.11 -11.83
CA ILE A 423 -22.50 -6.86 -11.67
C ILE A 423 -22.53 -7.41 -10.25
N PHE A 424 -23.51 -6.99 -9.46
CA PHE A 424 -23.68 -7.44 -8.08
C PHE A 424 -24.07 -8.92 -8.05
N LEU A 425 -23.36 -9.72 -7.24
CA LEU A 425 -23.56 -11.17 -7.09
C LEU A 425 -24.19 -11.52 -5.74
N GLY A 426 -23.77 -10.86 -4.67
CA GLY A 426 -24.27 -11.16 -3.34
C GLY A 426 -23.58 -10.33 -2.25
N GLN A 427 -24.08 -10.47 -1.02
CA GLN A 427 -23.60 -9.73 0.14
C GLN A 427 -23.57 -10.61 1.39
N ILE A 428 -22.47 -10.56 2.12
CA ILE A 428 -22.32 -11.04 3.48
C ILE A 428 -22.58 -9.84 4.39
N ASN A 429 -23.44 -9.99 5.41
CA ASN A 429 -23.61 -9.00 6.47
C ASN A 429 -23.77 -9.78 7.76
N ASP A 430 -22.70 -9.89 8.55
CA ASP A 430 -22.67 -10.73 9.76
C ASP A 430 -21.96 -10.03 10.91
N ASP A 431 -22.51 -10.19 12.11
CA ASP A 431 -21.91 -9.78 13.38
C ASP A 431 -21.17 -10.98 14.00
N LEU A 432 -19.86 -10.93 13.92
CA LEU A 432 -18.96 -11.98 14.39
C LEU A 432 -18.48 -11.76 15.82
N SER A 433 -18.99 -10.75 16.53
CA SER A 433 -18.49 -10.33 17.86
C SER A 433 -18.50 -11.47 18.90
N LYS A 434 -19.47 -12.40 18.83
CA LYS A 434 -19.56 -13.58 19.71
C LYS A 434 -18.55 -14.68 19.38
N ASN A 435 -18.11 -14.77 18.13
CA ASN A 435 -17.16 -15.75 17.64
C ASN A 435 -16.33 -15.15 16.48
N PRO A 436 -15.32 -14.31 16.80
CA PRO A 436 -14.51 -13.62 15.79
C PRO A 436 -13.74 -14.60 14.91
N ILE A 437 -13.46 -14.17 13.67
CA ILE A 437 -12.51 -14.87 12.80
C ILE A 437 -11.13 -14.30 13.10
N ARG A 438 -10.22 -15.13 13.60
CA ARG A 438 -8.90 -14.72 14.08
C ARG A 438 -7.78 -15.30 13.25
N ALA A 439 -6.92 -14.42 12.72
CA ALA A 439 -5.62 -14.76 12.14
C ALA A 439 -4.49 -14.26 13.05
N ASN A 440 -3.69 -15.15 13.61
CA ASN A 440 -2.50 -14.76 14.36
C ASN A 440 -1.44 -14.18 13.43
N GLY A 441 -0.40 -13.56 14.02
CA GLY A 441 0.66 -12.92 13.25
C GLY A 441 1.30 -13.86 12.22
N HIS A 442 1.48 -13.37 11.00
CA HIS A 442 2.07 -14.08 9.86
C HIS A 442 1.38 -15.40 9.47
N GLN A 443 0.11 -15.56 9.83
CA GLN A 443 -0.67 -16.75 9.48
C GLN A 443 -1.70 -16.47 8.41
N THR A 444 -1.96 -17.49 7.60
CA THR A 444 -3.14 -17.59 6.73
C THR A 444 -4.09 -18.61 7.32
N ILE A 445 -5.34 -18.23 7.46
CA ILE A 445 -6.39 -19.11 7.99
C ILE A 445 -7.56 -19.17 7.01
N THR A 446 -8.27 -20.30 7.00
CA THR A 446 -9.56 -20.40 6.34
C THR A 446 -10.66 -20.04 7.35
N SER A 447 -11.53 -19.11 6.97
CA SER A 447 -12.66 -18.72 7.82
C SER A 447 -13.67 -19.88 7.97
N ARG A 448 -14.48 -19.82 9.02
CA ARG A 448 -15.73 -20.59 9.00
C ARG A 448 -16.63 -20.13 7.88
N THR A 449 -17.60 -20.96 7.50
CA THR A 449 -18.61 -20.57 6.53
C THR A 449 -19.52 -19.48 7.07
N LEU A 450 -19.78 -18.48 6.24
CA LEU A 450 -20.68 -17.35 6.50
C LEU A 450 -21.82 -17.37 5.49
N PRO A 451 -23.04 -16.95 5.90
CA PRO A 451 -24.17 -16.85 4.97
C PRO A 451 -23.95 -15.65 4.03
N ILE A 452 -24.03 -15.91 2.73
CA ILE A 452 -24.05 -14.87 1.70
C ILE A 452 -25.45 -14.81 1.06
N LYS A 453 -26.09 -13.65 1.09
CA LYS A 453 -27.33 -13.40 0.38
C LYS A 453 -27.02 -13.13 -1.09
N MET A 454 -27.44 -14.05 -1.95
CA MET A 454 -27.21 -14.00 -3.40
C MET A 454 -28.25 -13.15 -4.11
N ASP A 455 -27.85 -12.44 -5.15
CA ASP A 455 -28.77 -11.84 -6.12
C ASP A 455 -29.15 -12.91 -7.16
N LEU A 456 -30.36 -13.44 -7.04
CA LEU A 456 -30.92 -14.44 -7.96
C LEU A 456 -31.81 -13.81 -9.03
N ASN A 457 -31.74 -12.50 -9.25
CA ASN A 457 -32.47 -11.88 -10.35
C ASN A 457 -32.01 -12.48 -11.70
N PRO A 458 -32.89 -13.06 -12.48
CA PRO A 458 -32.52 -13.77 -13.71
C PRO A 458 -31.73 -12.88 -14.68
N LYS A 459 -32.10 -11.61 -14.84
CA LYS A 459 -31.38 -10.69 -15.73
C LYS A 459 -29.95 -10.40 -15.27
N ASN A 460 -29.73 -10.24 -13.95
CA ASN A 460 -28.40 -10.02 -13.40
C ASN A 460 -27.54 -11.28 -13.53
N LEU A 461 -28.11 -12.45 -13.25
CA LEU A 461 -27.41 -13.73 -13.45
C LEU A 461 -27.05 -13.96 -14.93
N ILE A 462 -27.97 -13.66 -15.86
CA ILE A 462 -27.70 -13.74 -17.31
C ILE A 462 -26.58 -12.79 -17.72
N ARG A 463 -26.60 -11.52 -17.27
CA ARG A 463 -25.53 -10.56 -17.53
C ARG A 463 -24.18 -11.10 -17.01
N PHE A 464 -24.16 -11.62 -15.80
CA PHE A 464 -22.98 -12.22 -15.21
C PHE A 464 -22.46 -13.41 -16.04
N ILE A 465 -23.32 -14.37 -16.42
CA ILE A 465 -22.95 -15.54 -17.23
C ILE A 465 -22.40 -15.10 -18.59
N LYS A 466 -23.09 -14.19 -19.29
CA LYS A 466 -22.63 -13.67 -20.60
C LYS A 466 -21.30 -12.94 -20.48
N GLN A 467 -21.09 -12.13 -19.44
CA GLN A 467 -19.81 -11.43 -19.23
C GLN A 467 -18.70 -12.43 -18.91
N ALA A 468 -18.94 -13.39 -18.05
CA ALA A 468 -17.96 -14.42 -17.70
C ALA A 468 -17.62 -15.32 -18.92
N ALA A 469 -18.60 -15.64 -19.76
CA ALA A 469 -18.41 -16.38 -21.01
C ALA A 469 -17.49 -15.61 -21.98
N ALA A 470 -17.75 -14.32 -22.17
CA ALA A 470 -16.92 -13.47 -23.02
C ALA A 470 -15.46 -13.39 -22.52
N ASP A 471 -15.26 -13.35 -21.19
CA ASP A 471 -13.94 -13.26 -20.58
C ASP A 471 -13.15 -14.56 -20.62
N THR A 472 -13.84 -15.70 -20.59
CA THR A 472 -13.22 -17.04 -20.61
C THR A 472 -13.16 -17.65 -22.02
N GLY A 473 -13.84 -17.03 -23.00
CA GLY A 473 -14.00 -17.58 -24.34
C GLY A 473 -14.88 -18.85 -24.36
N THR A 474 -15.74 -19.02 -23.35
CA THR A 474 -16.64 -20.17 -23.26
C THR A 474 -17.83 -19.98 -24.20
N ASP A 475 -18.09 -20.97 -25.06
CA ASP A 475 -19.28 -20.97 -25.92
C ASP A 475 -20.53 -21.30 -25.08
N LEU A 476 -21.53 -20.44 -25.15
CA LEU A 476 -22.83 -20.63 -24.50
C LEU A 476 -23.82 -21.42 -25.38
N GLY A 477 -23.46 -21.66 -26.68
CA GLY A 477 -24.31 -22.37 -27.60
C GLY A 477 -25.74 -21.82 -27.67
N PRO A 478 -26.77 -22.68 -27.60
CA PRO A 478 -28.16 -22.23 -27.68
C PRO A 478 -28.63 -21.36 -26.49
N LEU A 479 -27.92 -21.39 -25.36
CA LEU A 479 -28.24 -20.55 -24.22
C LEU A 479 -28.12 -19.05 -24.53
N GLU A 480 -27.22 -18.66 -25.43
CA GLU A 480 -27.03 -17.26 -25.78
C GLU A 480 -28.30 -16.63 -26.34
N HIS A 481 -28.95 -17.32 -27.29
CA HIS A 481 -30.21 -16.89 -27.85
C HIS A 481 -31.33 -16.85 -26.79
N GLU A 482 -31.43 -17.88 -25.93
CA GLU A 482 -32.42 -17.93 -24.86
C GLU A 482 -32.23 -16.79 -23.86
N PHE A 483 -30.98 -16.45 -23.53
CA PHE A 483 -30.64 -15.34 -22.65
C PHE A 483 -31.07 -14.00 -23.25
N ASP A 484 -30.86 -13.78 -24.54
CA ASP A 484 -31.24 -12.54 -25.22
C ASP A 484 -32.77 -12.37 -25.22
N LEU A 485 -33.52 -13.45 -25.42
CA LEU A 485 -34.97 -13.44 -25.32
C LEU A 485 -35.45 -13.09 -23.92
N VAL A 486 -34.87 -13.67 -22.87
CA VAL A 486 -35.19 -13.34 -21.48
C VAL A 486 -34.81 -11.90 -21.14
N MET A 487 -33.69 -11.41 -21.62
CA MET A 487 -33.26 -10.03 -21.41
C MET A 487 -34.23 -9.01 -22.03
N ALA A 488 -34.89 -9.36 -23.15
CA ALA A 488 -35.90 -8.55 -23.82
C ALA A 488 -37.26 -8.55 -23.09
N MET A 489 -37.53 -9.50 -22.23
CA MET A 489 -38.79 -9.57 -21.46
C MET A 489 -38.94 -8.36 -20.53
N LYS A 490 -40.16 -7.79 -20.42
CA LYS A 490 -40.45 -6.73 -19.46
C LYS A 490 -40.46 -7.23 -18.01
N ASN A 491 -40.98 -8.43 -17.79
CA ASN A 491 -41.04 -9.08 -16.48
C ASN A 491 -40.50 -10.52 -16.60
N THR A 492 -39.64 -10.90 -15.68
CA THR A 492 -39.04 -12.26 -15.58
C THR A 492 -39.52 -13.00 -14.33
N GLU A 493 -40.41 -12.39 -13.54
CA GLU A 493 -40.99 -13.04 -12.38
C GLU A 493 -41.92 -14.16 -12.80
N THR A 494 -41.77 -15.32 -12.18
CA THR A 494 -42.60 -16.49 -12.40
C THR A 494 -42.95 -17.16 -11.06
N SER A 495 -44.08 -17.86 -11.00
CA SER A 495 -44.45 -18.72 -9.86
C SER A 495 -43.71 -20.08 -9.87
N ILE A 496 -42.88 -20.32 -10.86
CA ILE A 496 -42.18 -21.58 -11.06
C ILE A 496 -41.20 -21.83 -9.91
N LYS A 497 -41.16 -23.06 -9.43
CA LYS A 497 -40.21 -23.56 -8.44
C LYS A 497 -39.24 -24.49 -9.13
N ALA A 498 -37.93 -24.17 -9.05
CA ALA A 498 -36.89 -25.00 -9.57
C ALA A 498 -36.25 -25.84 -8.45
N MET A 499 -36.05 -27.12 -8.72
CA MET A 499 -35.44 -28.06 -7.76
C MET A 499 -34.51 -29.02 -8.53
N PRO A 500 -33.35 -29.39 -7.94
CA PRO A 500 -32.51 -30.41 -8.53
C PRO A 500 -33.28 -31.73 -8.77
N ASP A 501 -33.09 -32.34 -9.92
CA ASP A 501 -33.68 -33.63 -10.28
C ASP A 501 -32.64 -34.75 -10.09
N SER A 502 -32.94 -35.68 -9.20
CA SER A 502 -32.12 -36.86 -8.98
C SER A 502 -32.49 -38.01 -9.96
N SER A 503 -33.54 -37.86 -10.74
CA SER A 503 -34.05 -38.85 -11.67
C SER A 503 -34.15 -38.19 -13.05
N PRO A 504 -33.08 -38.15 -13.84
CA PRO A 504 -33.12 -37.50 -15.14
C PRO A 504 -34.16 -38.12 -16.05
N PRO A 505 -34.80 -37.35 -16.94
CA PRO A 505 -35.79 -37.85 -17.85
C PRO A 505 -35.19 -38.88 -18.84
N ASN A 506 -35.99 -39.87 -19.22
CA ASN A 506 -35.59 -40.85 -20.25
C ASN A 506 -35.72 -40.27 -21.67
N CYS A 507 -35.63 -38.96 -21.82
CA CYS A 507 -35.79 -38.25 -23.08
C CYS A 507 -34.40 -37.77 -23.54
N HIS A 508 -33.81 -38.40 -24.54
CA HIS A 508 -32.49 -38.00 -25.05
C HIS A 508 -32.55 -37.87 -26.58
N SER A 509 -32.09 -36.74 -27.11
CA SER A 509 -31.94 -36.52 -28.56
C SER A 509 -30.61 -37.03 -29.11
N GLY A 510 -29.61 -37.26 -28.24
CA GLY A 510 -28.24 -37.63 -28.64
C GLY A 510 -27.35 -36.44 -29.02
N HIS A 511 -27.88 -35.25 -29.18
CA HIS A 511 -27.15 -34.03 -29.60
C HIS A 511 -27.47 -32.87 -28.66
N GLN A 512 -27.30 -33.07 -27.36
CA GLN A 512 -27.60 -32.05 -26.36
C GLN A 512 -26.38 -31.19 -26.05
N PHE A 513 -26.54 -29.86 -26.04
CA PHE A 513 -25.51 -28.93 -25.57
C PHE A 513 -25.24 -29.17 -24.08
N ASP A 514 -23.96 -29.29 -23.72
CA ASP A 514 -23.54 -29.50 -22.33
C ASP A 514 -23.61 -28.18 -21.54
N VAL A 515 -24.79 -27.82 -21.07
CA VAL A 515 -25.05 -26.64 -20.24
C VAL A 515 -24.24 -26.68 -18.95
N PHE A 516 -24.07 -27.86 -18.35
CA PHE A 516 -23.34 -28.02 -17.09
C PHE A 516 -21.85 -27.77 -17.29
N GLY A 517 -21.25 -28.37 -18.29
CA GLY A 517 -19.85 -28.17 -18.62
C GLY A 517 -19.54 -26.72 -18.95
N ALA A 518 -20.42 -26.08 -19.74
CA ALA A 518 -20.29 -24.65 -20.06
C ALA A 518 -20.35 -23.78 -18.81
N VAL A 519 -21.40 -23.91 -17.99
CA VAL A 519 -21.57 -23.09 -16.77
C VAL A 519 -20.47 -23.38 -15.74
N PHE A 520 -20.05 -24.62 -15.56
CA PHE A 520 -18.97 -24.98 -14.64
C PHE A 520 -17.64 -24.39 -15.08
N SER A 521 -17.34 -24.40 -16.38
CA SER A 521 -16.13 -23.79 -16.95
C SER A 521 -16.07 -22.29 -16.71
N LEU A 522 -17.21 -21.59 -16.76
CA LEU A 522 -17.32 -20.17 -16.49
C LEU A 522 -17.02 -19.82 -15.03
N LEU A 523 -17.48 -20.67 -14.12
CA LEU A 523 -17.41 -20.42 -12.68
C LEU A 523 -16.06 -20.86 -12.09
N LYS A 524 -15.37 -21.77 -12.77
CA LYS A 524 -14.04 -22.23 -12.37
C LYS A 524 -12.99 -21.15 -12.60
N GLY A 525 -12.33 -20.72 -11.52
CA GLY A 525 -11.31 -19.68 -11.59
C GLY A 525 -11.89 -18.26 -11.75
N LEU A 526 -13.14 -18.08 -11.38
CA LEU A 526 -13.79 -16.75 -11.30
C LEU A 526 -12.98 -15.83 -10.41
N LYS A 527 -12.86 -14.56 -10.81
CA LYS A 527 -12.20 -13.53 -10.03
C LYS A 527 -13.20 -12.41 -9.76
N VAL A 528 -13.57 -12.26 -8.50
CA VAL A 528 -14.55 -11.26 -8.08
C VAL A 528 -13.88 -10.02 -7.52
N THR A 529 -14.64 -8.94 -7.46
CA THR A 529 -14.32 -7.72 -6.71
C THR A 529 -15.09 -7.77 -5.40
N LEU A 530 -14.39 -7.59 -4.28
CA LEU A 530 -14.99 -7.46 -2.96
C LEU A 530 -14.94 -6.01 -2.50
N ASP A 531 -16.08 -5.44 -2.14
CA ASP A 531 -16.22 -4.17 -1.43
C ASP A 531 -16.56 -4.50 0.03
N ILE A 532 -15.58 -4.31 0.90
CA ILE A 532 -15.58 -4.81 2.28
C ILE A 532 -15.67 -3.62 3.23
N LYS A 533 -16.68 -3.63 4.08
CA LYS A 533 -16.78 -2.79 5.27
C LYS A 533 -16.70 -3.70 6.48
N SER A 534 -15.70 -3.49 7.30
CA SER A 534 -15.45 -4.38 8.44
C SER A 534 -15.11 -3.59 9.69
N THR A 535 -15.39 -4.21 10.84
CA THR A 535 -14.79 -3.81 12.11
C THR A 535 -13.82 -4.88 12.52
N VAL A 536 -12.57 -4.49 12.71
CA VAL A 536 -11.48 -5.39 13.10
C VAL A 536 -10.92 -5.00 14.45
N LYS A 537 -10.36 -5.99 15.15
CA LYS A 537 -9.57 -5.80 16.36
C LYS A 537 -8.17 -6.32 16.10
N ILE A 538 -7.20 -5.42 16.06
CA ILE A 538 -5.79 -5.74 15.90
C ILE A 538 -5.22 -5.87 17.31
N ASP A 539 -4.95 -7.07 17.77
CA ASP A 539 -4.79 -7.41 19.19
C ASP A 539 -5.90 -6.75 20.03
N ASP A 540 -5.61 -5.65 20.76
CA ASP A 540 -6.58 -4.91 21.57
C ASP A 540 -7.11 -3.63 20.92
N TYR A 541 -6.54 -3.19 19.81
CA TYR A 541 -6.96 -1.98 19.09
C TYR A 541 -8.14 -2.26 18.17
N LYS A 542 -9.27 -1.59 18.41
CA LYS A 542 -10.48 -1.72 17.60
C LYS A 542 -10.58 -0.57 16.59
N THR A 543 -10.80 -0.89 15.32
CA THR A 543 -11.00 0.10 14.25
C THR A 543 -11.93 -0.44 13.18
N ASP A 544 -12.58 0.47 12.46
CA ASP A 544 -13.26 0.13 11.21
C ASP A 544 -12.23 0.17 10.06
N LEU A 545 -12.41 -0.74 9.11
CA LEU A 545 -11.55 -0.86 7.94
C LEU A 545 -12.42 -1.17 6.73
N ASN A 546 -12.50 -0.20 5.81
CA ASN A 546 -13.26 -0.31 4.58
C ASN A 546 -12.29 -0.33 3.41
N PHE A 547 -12.38 -1.35 2.57
CA PHE A 547 -11.48 -1.47 1.43
C PHE A 547 -12.10 -2.28 0.30
N LYS A 548 -11.63 -2.00 -0.89
CA LYS A 548 -11.95 -2.75 -2.09
C LYS A 548 -10.77 -3.64 -2.44
N GLN A 549 -11.02 -4.90 -2.71
CA GLN A 549 -9.99 -5.83 -3.16
C GLN A 549 -10.40 -6.51 -4.44
N GLU A 550 -9.53 -6.47 -5.44
CA GLU A 550 -9.67 -7.12 -6.74
C GLU A 550 -8.30 -7.41 -7.36
N PRO A 551 -8.15 -8.51 -8.09
CA PRO A 551 -9.11 -9.61 -8.20
C PRO A 551 -8.99 -10.57 -7.00
N VAL A 552 -10.13 -11.12 -6.52
CA VAL A 552 -10.15 -12.19 -5.53
C VAL A 552 -10.56 -13.49 -6.25
N PRO A 553 -9.71 -14.51 -6.30
CA PRO A 553 -10.05 -15.82 -6.85
C PRO A 553 -11.20 -16.44 -6.04
N THR A 554 -12.21 -16.94 -6.73
CA THR A 554 -13.38 -17.60 -6.13
C THR A 554 -13.39 -19.05 -6.57
N ASP A 555 -13.26 -19.98 -5.60
CA ASP A 555 -13.43 -21.40 -5.83
C ASP A 555 -14.90 -21.80 -5.65
N THR A 556 -15.38 -22.69 -6.49
CA THR A 556 -16.72 -23.25 -6.40
C THR A 556 -16.71 -24.70 -6.84
N ASP A 557 -17.65 -25.50 -6.33
CA ASP A 557 -17.84 -26.88 -6.68
C ASP A 557 -19.12 -27.09 -7.52
N ASP A 558 -19.48 -28.34 -7.81
CA ASP A 558 -20.63 -28.70 -8.60
C ASP A 558 -21.95 -28.13 -8.08
N THR A 559 -21.99 -27.65 -6.84
CA THR A 559 -23.18 -27.02 -6.27
C THR A 559 -23.54 -25.70 -6.94
N ALA A 560 -22.58 -25.05 -7.61
CA ALA A 560 -22.83 -23.82 -8.39
C ALA A 560 -23.85 -24.05 -9.53
N LEU A 561 -24.02 -25.28 -9.98
CA LEU A 561 -25.04 -25.66 -10.97
C LEU A 561 -26.46 -25.39 -10.50
N TYR A 562 -26.70 -25.28 -9.19
CA TYR A 562 -28.01 -24.91 -8.67
C TYR A 562 -28.44 -23.47 -9.03
N LEU A 563 -27.51 -22.62 -9.47
CA LEU A 563 -27.81 -21.29 -10.03
C LEU A 563 -28.52 -21.33 -11.40
N ILE A 564 -28.47 -22.50 -12.10
CA ILE A 564 -29.18 -22.68 -13.37
C ILE A 564 -30.70 -22.62 -13.13
N GLY A 565 -31.19 -23.08 -11.97
CA GLY A 565 -32.60 -23.05 -11.62
C GLY A 565 -33.26 -21.68 -11.76
N PRO A 566 -32.78 -20.64 -11.03
CA PRO A 566 -33.28 -19.27 -11.14
C PRO A 566 -33.29 -18.71 -12.56
N VAL A 567 -32.23 -18.99 -13.34
CA VAL A 567 -32.13 -18.54 -14.74
C VAL A 567 -33.06 -19.30 -15.66
N GLY A 568 -33.24 -20.61 -15.42
CA GLY A 568 -34.07 -21.50 -16.23
C GLY A 568 -35.56 -21.23 -16.11
N LYS A 569 -36.05 -20.70 -14.97
CA LYS A 569 -37.49 -20.44 -14.77
C LYS A 569 -38.12 -19.59 -15.87
N PRO A 570 -37.64 -18.35 -16.17
CA PRO A 570 -38.24 -17.55 -17.23
C PRO A 570 -38.03 -18.16 -18.62
N ILE A 571 -36.96 -18.91 -18.85
CA ILE A 571 -36.70 -19.61 -20.10
C ILE A 571 -37.75 -20.68 -20.32
N VAL A 572 -37.98 -21.56 -19.35
CA VAL A 572 -38.98 -22.63 -19.42
C VAL A 572 -40.37 -22.06 -19.59
N GLN A 573 -40.76 -21.01 -18.84
CA GLN A 573 -42.07 -20.39 -18.99
C GLN A 573 -42.26 -19.81 -20.39
N ARG A 574 -41.26 -19.13 -20.94
CA ARG A 574 -41.30 -18.59 -22.29
C ARG A 574 -41.46 -19.71 -23.34
N ILE A 575 -40.62 -20.75 -23.26
CA ILE A 575 -40.69 -21.88 -24.18
C ILE A 575 -42.08 -22.52 -24.16
N VAL A 576 -42.66 -22.77 -22.99
CA VAL A 576 -44.03 -23.31 -22.87
C VAL A 576 -45.09 -22.37 -23.45
N ASN A 577 -44.92 -21.06 -23.27
CA ASN A 577 -45.81 -20.05 -23.85
C ASN A 577 -45.73 -20.01 -25.39
N GLU A 578 -44.57 -20.21 -25.96
CA GLU A 578 -44.32 -20.14 -27.41
C GLU A 578 -44.50 -21.50 -28.10
N ALA A 579 -44.47 -22.60 -27.36
CA ALA A 579 -44.71 -23.92 -27.92
C ALA A 579 -46.05 -24.01 -28.65
N VAL A 580 -46.08 -24.58 -29.85
CA VAL A 580 -47.24 -24.75 -30.68
C VAL A 580 -47.68 -26.19 -30.63
N LEU A 581 -48.91 -26.40 -30.15
CA LEU A 581 -49.58 -27.69 -30.09
C LEU A 581 -50.63 -27.75 -31.20
N ALA A 582 -50.43 -28.58 -32.22
CA ALA A 582 -51.30 -28.76 -33.35
C ALA A 582 -51.79 -30.20 -33.40
N PHE A 583 -53.07 -30.41 -33.14
CA PHE A 583 -53.72 -31.73 -33.28
C PHE A 583 -54.33 -31.89 -34.66
N SER A 584 -54.08 -33.06 -35.26
CA SER A 584 -54.67 -33.47 -36.55
C SER A 584 -55.83 -34.42 -36.35
N VAL A 585 -55.86 -35.14 -35.24
CA VAL A 585 -56.95 -36.10 -34.91
C VAL A 585 -57.18 -36.10 -33.41
N ALA A 586 -58.48 -36.07 -33.03
CA ALA A 586 -58.92 -36.27 -31.65
C ALA A 586 -60.10 -37.25 -31.67
N ASN A 587 -59.87 -38.48 -31.19
CA ASN A 587 -60.93 -39.48 -31.12
C ASN A 587 -61.37 -39.70 -29.68
N ALA A 588 -62.67 -39.71 -29.45
CA ALA A 588 -63.32 -40.06 -28.19
C ALA A 588 -63.78 -41.54 -28.27
N THR A 589 -63.40 -42.32 -27.26
CA THR A 589 -63.81 -43.76 -27.15
C THR A 589 -64.22 -44.03 -25.70
N ASN A 590 -64.90 -45.12 -25.44
CA ASN A 590 -65.33 -45.56 -24.13
C ASN A 590 -66.09 -44.44 -23.37
N LEU A 591 -67.14 -43.91 -24.00
CA LEU A 591 -67.96 -42.85 -23.45
C LEU A 591 -68.64 -43.30 -22.16
N ARG A 592 -68.52 -42.47 -21.11
CA ARG A 592 -69.12 -42.66 -19.78
C ARG A 592 -69.84 -41.37 -19.35
N ASN A 593 -70.72 -41.46 -18.36
CA ASN A 593 -71.36 -40.26 -17.84
C ASN A 593 -70.39 -39.19 -17.27
N ASP A 594 -69.24 -39.61 -16.75
CA ASP A 594 -68.28 -38.75 -16.11
C ASP A 594 -67.07 -38.43 -17.01
N GLY A 595 -67.07 -38.90 -18.27
CA GLY A 595 -65.96 -38.68 -19.20
C GLY A 595 -65.78 -39.72 -20.28
N PHE A 596 -64.63 -39.74 -20.92
CA PHE A 596 -64.28 -40.66 -21.98
C PHE A 596 -62.77 -40.80 -22.18
N ASP A 597 -62.37 -41.81 -22.89
CA ASP A 597 -60.96 -41.98 -23.28
C ASP A 597 -60.70 -41.15 -24.55
N VAL A 598 -59.60 -40.39 -24.57
CA VAL A 598 -59.22 -39.54 -25.70
C VAL A 598 -57.91 -40.07 -26.34
N SER A 599 -57.89 -40.20 -27.66
CA SER A 599 -56.71 -40.47 -28.42
C SER A 599 -56.36 -39.26 -29.28
N LEU A 600 -55.18 -38.68 -29.05
CA LEU A 600 -54.72 -37.45 -29.71
C LEU A 600 -53.55 -37.77 -30.64
N ARG A 601 -53.65 -37.28 -31.89
CA ARG A 601 -52.53 -37.27 -32.83
C ARG A 601 -52.24 -35.88 -33.31
N GLY A 602 -50.98 -35.54 -33.43
CA GLY A 602 -50.56 -34.20 -33.84
C GLY A 602 -49.06 -33.97 -33.78
N LYS A 603 -48.67 -32.75 -33.55
CA LYS A 603 -47.29 -32.33 -33.35
C LYS A 603 -47.19 -31.26 -32.24
N LEU A 604 -46.07 -31.29 -31.52
CA LEU A 604 -45.66 -30.25 -30.60
C LEU A 604 -44.32 -29.68 -31.10
N VAL A 605 -44.28 -28.43 -31.47
CA VAL A 605 -43.12 -27.73 -32.04
C VAL A 605 -42.82 -26.47 -31.25
N ASN A 606 -41.67 -25.85 -31.50
CA ASN A 606 -41.13 -24.70 -30.74
C ASN A 606 -40.94 -25.03 -29.27
N THR A 607 -40.38 -26.19 -28.97
CA THR A 607 -40.15 -26.66 -27.58
C THR A 607 -38.80 -26.25 -27.04
N GLY A 608 -38.06 -25.41 -27.78
CA GLY A 608 -36.75 -24.90 -27.41
C GLY A 608 -35.60 -25.89 -27.67
N PRO A 609 -34.40 -25.48 -27.38
CA PRO A 609 -33.17 -26.20 -27.77
C PRO A 609 -32.73 -27.26 -26.76
N PHE A 610 -33.60 -27.67 -25.83
CA PHE A 610 -33.27 -28.67 -24.80
C PHE A 610 -34.23 -29.81 -24.76
N ASP A 611 -33.72 -31.02 -24.50
CA ASP A 611 -34.55 -32.17 -24.20
C ASP A 611 -35.32 -31.94 -22.91
N ALA A 612 -36.65 -32.18 -22.95
CA ALA A 612 -37.53 -31.95 -21.81
C ALA A 612 -38.61 -33.05 -21.70
N GLN A 613 -38.87 -33.46 -20.48
CA GLN A 613 -40.04 -34.27 -20.15
C GLN A 613 -41.11 -33.35 -19.55
N ILE A 614 -42.28 -33.32 -20.17
CA ILE A 614 -43.43 -32.56 -19.74
C ILE A 614 -44.44 -33.52 -19.08
N GLU A 615 -44.80 -33.20 -17.82
CA GLU A 615 -45.70 -34.00 -17.01
C GLU A 615 -46.95 -33.17 -16.62
N PHE A 616 -48.07 -33.85 -16.50
CA PHE A 616 -49.40 -33.27 -16.21
C PHE A 616 -49.96 -33.84 -14.90
N PRO A 617 -49.36 -33.57 -13.71
CA PRO A 617 -49.71 -34.27 -12.45
C PRO A 617 -51.18 -34.08 -12.02
N GLU A 618 -51.78 -32.94 -12.34
CA GLU A 618 -53.17 -32.62 -12.01
C GLU A 618 -54.07 -32.56 -13.27
N GLY A 619 -53.56 -33.06 -14.43
CA GLY A 619 -54.24 -32.93 -15.72
C GLY A 619 -54.23 -31.48 -16.24
N VAL A 620 -54.90 -31.28 -17.37
CA VAL A 620 -55.04 -29.97 -18.03
C VAL A 620 -56.54 -29.66 -18.08
N SER A 621 -56.94 -28.51 -17.58
CA SER A 621 -58.33 -28.02 -17.66
C SER A 621 -58.69 -27.64 -19.08
N VAL A 622 -59.90 -27.95 -19.49
CA VAL A 622 -60.51 -27.58 -20.75
C VAL A 622 -61.63 -26.59 -20.49
N THR A 623 -61.45 -25.40 -21.03
CA THR A 623 -62.41 -24.27 -20.91
C THR A 623 -63.16 -24.12 -22.25
N TRP A 624 -64.47 -23.95 -22.18
CA TRP A 624 -65.34 -23.58 -23.28
C TRP A 624 -66.29 -22.49 -22.85
N SER A 625 -66.42 -21.43 -23.68
CA SER A 625 -67.28 -20.25 -23.35
C SER A 625 -66.96 -19.68 -21.96
N GLY A 626 -65.67 -19.65 -21.54
CA GLY A 626 -65.24 -19.09 -20.26
C GLY A 626 -65.51 -19.97 -19.02
N LYS A 627 -65.96 -21.21 -19.21
CA LYS A 627 -66.19 -22.18 -18.14
C LYS A 627 -65.32 -23.41 -18.30
N ASP A 628 -64.74 -23.87 -17.19
CA ASP A 628 -64.00 -25.13 -17.15
C ASP A 628 -64.98 -26.30 -17.19
N ILE A 629 -65.04 -26.97 -18.31
CA ILE A 629 -65.98 -28.02 -18.57
C ILE A 629 -65.48 -29.47 -18.28
N ALA A 630 -64.15 -29.63 -18.40
CA ALA A 630 -63.51 -30.90 -18.23
C ALA A 630 -62.03 -30.79 -17.84
N LYS A 631 -61.43 -31.91 -17.43
CA LYS A 631 -59.96 -32.07 -17.29
C LYS A 631 -59.52 -33.26 -18.15
N VAL A 632 -58.36 -33.08 -18.82
CA VAL A 632 -57.69 -34.12 -19.58
C VAL A 632 -56.43 -34.56 -18.83
N TYR A 633 -56.32 -35.86 -18.59
CA TYR A 633 -55.16 -36.50 -17.99
C TYR A 633 -54.36 -37.18 -19.11
N LEU A 634 -53.09 -36.75 -19.27
CA LEU A 634 -52.19 -37.25 -20.29
C LEU A 634 -50.95 -37.87 -19.65
N PRO A 635 -50.36 -38.92 -20.26
CA PRO A 635 -49.07 -39.43 -19.85
C PRO A 635 -47.97 -38.37 -20.09
N PRO A 636 -46.76 -38.53 -19.46
CA PRO A 636 -45.62 -37.68 -19.72
C PRO A 636 -45.25 -37.65 -21.19
N VAL A 637 -44.78 -36.48 -21.67
CA VAL A 637 -44.40 -36.25 -23.05
C VAL A 637 -42.91 -35.93 -23.12
N CYS A 638 -42.16 -36.58 -24.01
CA CYS A 638 -40.79 -36.27 -24.29
C CYS A 638 -40.67 -35.33 -25.49
N ALA A 639 -40.25 -34.10 -25.27
CA ALA A 639 -39.86 -33.17 -26.31
C ALA A 639 -38.34 -33.24 -26.51
N LYS A 640 -37.91 -33.44 -27.75
CA LYS A 640 -36.49 -33.44 -28.12
C LYS A 640 -36.03 -32.00 -28.44
N ALA A 641 -34.78 -31.73 -28.16
CA ALA A 641 -34.14 -30.47 -28.52
C ALA A 641 -34.40 -30.10 -29.98
N ASP A 642 -34.85 -28.88 -30.25
CA ASP A 642 -35.19 -28.28 -31.55
C ASP A 642 -36.26 -29.01 -32.39
N GLU A 643 -36.44 -30.33 -32.22
CA GLU A 643 -37.41 -31.13 -32.96
C GLU A 643 -38.81 -31.15 -32.33
N GLY A 644 -38.86 -31.04 -31.00
CA GLY A 644 -40.07 -31.19 -30.22
C GLY A 644 -40.65 -32.63 -30.28
N VAL A 645 -41.94 -32.76 -30.64
CA VAL A 645 -42.62 -34.05 -30.82
C VAL A 645 -43.31 -34.04 -32.20
N PRO A 646 -42.63 -34.38 -33.29
CA PRO A 646 -43.15 -34.29 -34.65
C PRO A 646 -44.32 -35.23 -34.88
N ASN A 647 -44.33 -36.39 -34.23
CA ASN A 647 -45.37 -37.44 -34.34
C ASN A 647 -46.01 -37.69 -32.96
N TYR A 648 -46.66 -36.65 -32.39
CA TYR A 648 -47.36 -36.80 -31.13
C TYR A 648 -48.55 -37.72 -31.26
N ASN A 649 -48.50 -38.89 -30.59
CA ASN A 649 -49.58 -39.85 -30.53
C ASN A 649 -49.72 -40.31 -29.09
N THR A 650 -50.85 -39.97 -28.47
CA THR A 650 -51.05 -40.28 -27.06
C THR A 650 -52.52 -40.64 -26.78
N LYS A 651 -52.68 -41.43 -25.73
CA LYS A 651 -54.00 -41.75 -25.17
C LYS A 651 -54.09 -41.13 -23.77
N GLY A 652 -55.22 -40.55 -23.46
CA GLY A 652 -55.51 -39.94 -22.15
C GLY A 652 -56.96 -40.16 -21.75
N GLN A 653 -57.35 -39.58 -20.64
CA GLN A 653 -58.71 -39.61 -20.14
C GLN A 653 -59.21 -38.17 -19.98
N LEU A 654 -60.39 -37.89 -20.51
CA LEU A 654 -61.13 -36.69 -20.25
C LEU A 654 -62.16 -36.96 -19.15
N LYS A 655 -62.10 -36.18 -18.07
CA LYS A 655 -63.10 -36.17 -16.98
C LYS A 655 -63.94 -34.92 -17.05
N ILE A 656 -65.24 -35.09 -17.06
CA ILE A 656 -66.18 -33.97 -17.02
C ILE A 656 -66.27 -33.45 -15.61
N ILE A 657 -66.10 -32.13 -15.46
CA ILE A 657 -66.12 -31.43 -14.16
C ILE A 657 -67.39 -30.56 -13.99
N ASP A 658 -67.94 -30.05 -15.07
CA ASP A 658 -69.23 -29.35 -15.10
C ASP A 658 -70.15 -30.04 -16.12
N HIS A 659 -71.04 -30.93 -15.62
CA HIS A 659 -71.90 -31.72 -16.48
C HIS A 659 -72.91 -30.82 -17.26
N LYS A 660 -73.37 -29.71 -16.66
CA LYS A 660 -74.32 -28.81 -17.35
C LYS A 660 -73.61 -28.12 -18.51
N ALA A 661 -72.50 -27.48 -18.23
CA ALA A 661 -71.71 -26.79 -19.26
C ALA A 661 -71.22 -27.76 -20.33
N PHE A 662 -70.81 -28.99 -19.96
CA PHE A 662 -70.43 -30.00 -20.91
C PHE A 662 -71.58 -30.47 -21.80
N THR A 663 -72.81 -30.56 -21.29
CA THR A 663 -74.01 -30.84 -22.10
C THR A 663 -74.27 -29.69 -23.08
N GLU A 664 -74.18 -28.44 -22.65
CA GLU A 664 -74.30 -27.29 -23.53
C GLU A 664 -73.26 -27.33 -24.65
N PHE A 665 -72.00 -27.66 -24.29
CA PHE A 665 -70.88 -27.87 -25.24
C PHE A 665 -71.20 -29.02 -26.22
N SER A 666 -71.67 -30.18 -25.75
CA SER A 666 -72.03 -31.32 -26.57
C SER A 666 -73.09 -30.99 -27.62
N THR A 667 -74.10 -30.21 -27.23
CA THR A 667 -75.07 -29.68 -28.14
C THR A 667 -74.47 -28.73 -29.16
N TYR A 668 -73.58 -27.84 -28.72
CA TYR A 668 -72.91 -26.93 -29.63
C TYR A 668 -72.08 -27.64 -30.72
N ILE A 669 -71.23 -28.67 -30.38
CA ILE A 669 -70.40 -29.37 -31.34
C ILE A 669 -71.20 -30.16 -32.38
N LEU A 670 -72.39 -30.64 -32.03
CA LEU A 670 -73.32 -31.33 -32.98
C LEU A 670 -73.85 -30.42 -34.08
N HIS A 671 -74.13 -29.15 -33.74
CA HIS A 671 -74.78 -28.20 -34.65
C HIS A 671 -73.78 -27.23 -35.37
N ASN A 672 -72.60 -27.03 -34.87
CA ASN A 672 -71.65 -26.05 -35.42
C ASN A 672 -70.55 -26.76 -36.27
N ARG A 673 -69.88 -25.96 -37.11
CA ARG A 673 -68.78 -26.44 -38.00
C ARG A 673 -67.48 -26.59 -37.27
N GLN A 674 -67.21 -25.68 -36.29
CA GLN A 674 -65.96 -25.66 -35.52
C GLN A 674 -66.27 -25.25 -34.09
N PHE A 675 -65.34 -25.64 -33.17
CA PHE A 675 -65.35 -25.19 -31.80
C PHE A 675 -63.92 -24.86 -31.31
N LYS A 676 -63.86 -24.06 -30.30
CA LYS A 676 -62.61 -23.65 -29.69
C LYS A 676 -62.59 -24.10 -28.23
N TRP A 677 -61.53 -24.78 -27.86
CA TRP A 677 -61.16 -25.07 -26.49
C TRP A 677 -59.99 -24.23 -26.06
N THR A 678 -60.01 -23.66 -24.86
CA THR A 678 -58.80 -23.17 -24.19
C THR A 678 -58.34 -24.22 -23.20
N ILE A 679 -57.17 -24.78 -23.40
CA ILE A 679 -56.57 -25.69 -22.45
C ILE A 679 -55.66 -24.91 -21.55
N HIS A 680 -55.73 -25.10 -20.22
CA HIS A 680 -54.88 -24.43 -19.29
C HIS A 680 -54.51 -25.28 -18.07
N SER A 681 -53.30 -25.01 -17.51
CA SER A 681 -52.86 -25.55 -16.23
C SER A 681 -51.79 -24.64 -15.65
N ASN A 682 -51.76 -24.49 -14.32
CA ASN A 682 -50.70 -23.85 -13.58
C ASN A 682 -49.88 -24.85 -12.74
N LYS A 683 -50.00 -26.13 -13.05
CA LYS A 683 -49.40 -27.25 -12.32
C LYS A 683 -48.54 -28.17 -13.20
N LEU A 684 -48.17 -27.71 -14.40
CA LEU A 684 -47.26 -28.50 -15.22
C LEU A 684 -45.93 -28.68 -14.50
N ARG A 685 -45.32 -29.79 -14.78
CA ARG A 685 -43.96 -30.12 -14.38
C ARG A 685 -43.12 -30.33 -15.61
N VAL A 686 -42.02 -29.58 -15.73
CA VAL A 686 -41.04 -29.74 -16.81
C VAL A 686 -39.73 -30.22 -16.20
N ARG A 687 -39.19 -31.32 -16.69
CA ARG A 687 -37.88 -31.81 -16.31
C ARG A 687 -36.91 -31.58 -17.46
N ALA A 688 -35.91 -30.75 -17.24
CA ALA A 688 -34.87 -30.48 -18.22
C ALA A 688 -33.60 -30.10 -17.48
N LEU A 689 -32.41 -30.38 -18.07
CA LEU A 689 -31.11 -29.98 -17.50
C LEU A 689 -30.92 -30.42 -16.04
N ASN A 690 -31.35 -31.63 -15.68
CA ASN A 690 -31.33 -32.20 -14.32
C ASN A 690 -32.05 -31.32 -13.28
N ILE A 691 -32.99 -30.50 -13.72
CA ILE A 691 -33.81 -29.63 -12.87
C ILE A 691 -35.29 -29.94 -13.10
N ILE A 692 -36.07 -30.01 -12.04
CA ILE A 692 -37.51 -30.07 -12.08
C ILE A 692 -38.09 -28.67 -11.90
N PHE A 693 -38.76 -28.16 -12.94
CA PHE A 693 -39.54 -26.92 -12.88
C PHE A 693 -40.99 -27.29 -12.59
N ARG A 694 -41.51 -26.89 -11.45
CA ARG A 694 -42.90 -27.11 -11.00
C ARG A 694 -43.72 -25.82 -11.09
N ASP A 695 -45.01 -25.98 -11.10
CA ASP A 695 -45.99 -24.89 -11.18
C ASP A 695 -45.80 -24.05 -12.47
N VAL A 696 -45.42 -24.74 -13.59
CA VAL A 696 -45.29 -24.12 -14.91
C VAL A 696 -46.69 -23.86 -15.45
N HIS A 697 -46.92 -22.67 -15.98
CA HIS A 697 -48.19 -22.27 -16.53
C HIS A 697 -48.28 -22.56 -18.04
N ILE A 698 -49.41 -23.12 -18.47
CA ILE A 698 -49.81 -23.22 -19.89
C ILE A 698 -51.17 -22.67 -20.10
N SER A 699 -51.40 -21.99 -21.22
CA SER A 699 -52.74 -21.61 -21.72
C SER A 699 -52.65 -21.59 -23.24
N LYS A 700 -53.44 -22.45 -23.89
CA LYS A 700 -53.42 -22.60 -25.36
C LYS A 700 -54.85 -22.73 -25.89
N ASP A 701 -55.11 -22.00 -26.95
CA ASP A 701 -56.37 -22.13 -27.72
C ASP A 701 -56.21 -23.16 -28.80
N LEU A 702 -57.14 -24.10 -28.82
CA LEU A 702 -57.24 -25.21 -29.79
C LEU A 702 -58.51 -25.11 -30.56
N THR A 703 -58.48 -25.13 -31.89
CA THR A 703 -59.65 -25.14 -32.75
C THR A 703 -59.79 -26.51 -33.35
N PHE A 704 -60.97 -27.05 -33.25
CA PHE A 704 -61.29 -28.35 -33.81
C PHE A 704 -62.49 -28.22 -34.73
N ASP A 705 -62.58 -29.13 -35.75
CA ASP A 705 -63.77 -29.29 -36.54
C ASP A 705 -64.85 -30.01 -35.71
N ALA A 706 -66.09 -29.61 -35.92
CA ALA A 706 -67.26 -30.14 -35.26
C ALA A 706 -68.19 -30.79 -36.29
N PHE A 707 -69.38 -31.30 -35.86
CA PHE A 707 -70.17 -32.18 -36.68
C PHE A 707 -71.09 -31.45 -37.71
N ASN A 708 -71.26 -30.16 -37.58
CA ASN A 708 -71.97 -29.28 -38.52
C ASN A 708 -73.41 -29.83 -38.85
N GLY A 709 -74.12 -30.37 -37.83
CA GLY A 709 -75.42 -30.97 -38.02
C GLY A 709 -75.41 -32.29 -38.81
N LEU A 710 -74.27 -32.96 -38.93
CA LEU A 710 -74.07 -34.19 -39.72
C LEU A 710 -74.55 -34.03 -41.15
N PRO A 711 -74.11 -33.03 -41.93
CA PRO A 711 -74.58 -32.83 -43.29
C PRO A 711 -74.13 -34.05 -44.15
N GLY A 712 -75.10 -34.61 -44.90
CA GLY A 712 -74.84 -35.70 -45.81
C GLY A 712 -75.25 -37.08 -45.29
N GLY A 713 -75.99 -37.14 -44.16
CA GLY A 713 -76.59 -38.39 -43.76
C GLY A 713 -77.52 -38.93 -44.88
N LYS A 714 -77.17 -40.13 -45.34
CA LYS A 714 -78.04 -40.85 -46.38
C LYS A 714 -78.44 -42.18 -45.81
N ILE A 715 -79.72 -42.47 -46.00
CA ILE A 715 -80.22 -43.87 -45.82
C ILE A 715 -79.78 -44.60 -47.04
N THR A 716 -78.88 -45.53 -46.91
CA THR A 716 -78.31 -46.34 -48.03
C THR A 716 -79.09 -47.65 -48.24
N ASN A 717 -79.60 -48.17 -47.15
CA ASN A 717 -80.47 -49.35 -47.20
C ASN A 717 -81.66 -49.11 -46.22
N PHE A 718 -82.83 -49.42 -46.66
CA PHE A 718 -84.02 -49.38 -45.85
C PHE A 718 -84.74 -50.70 -46.06
N ASP A 719 -84.88 -51.46 -44.98
CA ASP A 719 -85.64 -52.72 -45.02
C ASP A 719 -86.57 -52.85 -43.83
N ILE A 720 -87.75 -53.51 -43.96
CA ILE A 720 -88.69 -53.84 -42.92
C ILE A 720 -88.69 -55.36 -42.72
N PRO A 721 -87.73 -55.91 -41.97
CA PRO A 721 -87.53 -57.34 -41.84
C PRO A 721 -88.58 -58.05 -40.99
N GLY A 722 -89.51 -57.36 -40.40
CA GLY A 722 -90.54 -57.92 -39.57
C GLY A 722 -91.44 -56.95 -38.82
N GLU A 723 -92.48 -57.42 -38.17
CA GLU A 723 -93.39 -56.63 -37.35
C GLU A 723 -93.50 -57.21 -35.95
N THR A 724 -93.90 -56.41 -34.99
CA THR A 724 -94.38 -56.78 -33.67
C THR A 724 -95.86 -56.34 -33.58
N LYS A 725 -96.56 -56.78 -32.51
CA LYS A 725 -97.97 -56.39 -32.31
C LYS A 725 -98.20 -54.86 -32.37
N ASP A 726 -97.27 -54.05 -32.04
CA ASP A 726 -97.43 -52.62 -31.91
C ASP A 726 -96.38 -51.75 -32.65
N SER A 727 -95.46 -52.36 -33.41
CA SER A 727 -94.41 -51.70 -34.17
C SER A 727 -93.84 -52.49 -35.33
N LEU A 728 -93.31 -51.78 -36.36
CA LEU A 728 -92.55 -52.33 -37.46
C LEU A 728 -91.01 -52.23 -37.10
N LYS A 729 -90.27 -53.30 -37.35
CA LYS A 729 -88.82 -53.29 -37.22
C LYS A 729 -88.25 -52.73 -38.51
N ILE A 730 -87.43 -51.66 -38.39
CA ILE A 730 -86.80 -51.05 -39.52
C ILE A 730 -85.30 -51.33 -39.39
N THR A 731 -84.57 -51.69 -40.43
CA THR A 731 -83.14 -51.92 -40.52
C THR A 731 -82.56 -51.20 -41.70
#